data_13d73651f4dbb83b0656a2783f194de1
#
_entry.id   13d73651f4dbb83b0656a2783f194de1
#
_cell.length_a   1.000
_cell.length_b   1.000
_cell.length_c   1.000
_cell.angle_alpha   90.00
_cell.angle_beta   90.00
_cell.angle_gamma   90.00
#
_symmetry.space_group_name_H-M   'P 1'
#
loop_
_entity.id
_entity.type
_entity.pdbx_description
1 polymer ?
#
loop_
_entity_poly.entity_id
_entity_poly.type
_entity_poly.pdbx_seq_one_letter_code
_entity_poly.pdbx_strand_id
1 'polypeptide(L)'
;MKRLIFFLILFLLSSLSSAERSTVTVWHSYRGSEQIALEKLKGNFNEQQDQYKVELLNIPYDAFANKLTNAIPRGNGPDAFIFAHERIGDWAESGIIKELDSASVEKIKIDSIPTTIDALKYKDKFWGYPLSFKSVVLFYRTDLVKKVPASTDEMLSIAESLTDSENGKYGLAFEASSVYFSAPFIYGFDGKFCFEEGKKRKDGEACLNNPQNAAALKYIAELVNEKGIVPQEATSALVTQLFNEGRSAMVINGPWFMGEIAKDVPYDVAVLPVVSETGELLKPFLTVEAYLIADYKTVNKKGAKAFAKYITSFEGAKIRAVEGRQAVSTKSIYKDEALIGDNILNVFRQQAEIAVPMSNSPKMRVIWEPMAGALRKVLRGAESPERALEAAQKQYEIFSKPLPKAKSPVVYVVILLIAGLIGLGYFVRQVRKHNFIKSLKESPTPYFYLFPAMFSMVLLVFIPFAVGTAVAFFAHRSGEYQFVGFSNFISILLSEDFPITNPLSFYFTLGVTVMWTSVNVFLHVSIGLMLALMLREPWLKMRGVYRMLLIIPWAVPNYITALIWKGMFNRQFGAINGILQSMGLEPVSWFSSFWTSFAANVTTNTWLGFPFMMVTALGALQAIPRELEDAANVDGANSFERFRHVTFPLLKPALLPAVILGSVWTFNMFNIIYLVSGGEPDGGTEILISEAYKWAFQRQERYGYAAAYATLIFIVLLVYSKTTEKVGKGKS
;
A
#
# COMPACT_ATOMS: atom_id res chain seq x y z
N MET A 1 -34.51 25.43 63.08
CA MET A 1 -34.77 26.18 61.85
C MET A 1 -33.49 26.72 61.20
N LYS A 2 -32.63 27.50 61.86
CA LYS A 2 -31.40 28.05 61.22
C LYS A 2 -30.39 26.97 60.68
N ARG A 3 -30.21 25.83 61.32
CA ARG A 3 -29.36 24.72 60.83
C ARG A 3 -29.96 23.96 59.66
N LEU A 4 -31.29 23.90 59.58
CA LEU A 4 -31.98 23.28 58.44
C LEU A 4 -31.91 24.14 57.17
N ILE A 5 -31.99 25.44 57.34
CA ILE A 5 -31.84 26.43 56.25
C ILE A 5 -30.38 26.46 55.75
N PHE A 6 -29.39 26.33 56.63
CA PHE A 6 -27.99 26.26 56.27
C PHE A 6 -27.66 24.96 55.48
N PHE A 7 -28.24 23.84 55.89
CA PHE A 7 -28.11 22.59 55.13
C PHE A 7 -28.87 22.63 53.78
N LEU A 8 -30.04 23.29 53.71
CA LEU A 8 -30.74 23.49 52.46
C LEU A 8 -29.99 24.43 51.50
N ILE A 9 -29.34 25.48 52.02
CA ILE A 9 -28.51 26.39 51.22
C ILE A 9 -27.21 25.68 50.78
N LEU A 10 -26.57 24.86 51.62
CA LEU A 10 -25.46 24.02 51.22
C LEU A 10 -25.87 22.96 50.19
N PHE A 11 -27.05 22.37 50.30
CA PHE A 11 -27.60 21.44 49.30
C PHE A 11 -28.01 22.11 48.02
N LEU A 12 -28.51 23.32 48.04
CA LEU A 12 -28.78 24.17 46.86
C LEU A 12 -27.49 24.70 46.24
N LEU A 13 -26.43 24.94 47.00
CA LEU A 13 -25.10 25.30 46.50
C LEU A 13 -24.32 24.08 45.96
N SER A 14 -24.58 22.88 46.45
CA SER A 14 -24.02 21.64 45.90
C SER A 14 -24.76 21.11 44.66
N SER A 15 -25.97 21.66 44.40
CA SER A 15 -26.71 21.39 43.15
C SER A 15 -26.43 22.41 42.04
N LEU A 16 -25.44 23.31 42.17
CA LEU A 16 -24.71 23.85 41.04
C LEU A 16 -23.89 22.72 40.42
N SER A 17 -24.61 21.74 39.89
CA SER A 17 -24.08 20.73 38.96
C SER A 17 -23.32 21.51 37.88
N SER A 18 -22.01 21.42 37.88
CA SER A 18 -21.24 21.81 36.70
C SER A 18 -21.86 21.03 35.53
N ALA A 19 -22.56 21.70 34.66
CA ALA A 19 -23.13 21.04 33.48
C ALA A 19 -22.00 20.25 32.81
N GLU A 20 -22.16 18.96 32.77
CA GLU A 20 -21.15 18.06 32.19
C GLU A 20 -20.92 18.51 30.75
N ARG A 21 -19.70 18.95 30.43
CA ARG A 21 -19.37 19.47 29.10
C ARG A 21 -19.65 18.39 28.06
N SER A 22 -20.35 18.73 27.01
CA SER A 22 -20.63 17.78 25.94
C SER A 22 -19.35 17.43 25.17
N THR A 23 -18.96 16.16 25.18
CA THR A 23 -17.73 15.70 24.56
C THR A 23 -17.82 15.76 23.04
N VAL A 24 -16.70 16.15 22.39
CA VAL A 24 -16.49 16.17 20.95
C VAL A 24 -15.26 15.31 20.65
N THR A 25 -15.46 14.18 20.05
CA THR A 25 -14.36 13.27 19.69
C THR A 25 -13.83 13.60 18.30
N VAL A 26 -12.53 13.88 18.21
CA VAL A 26 -11.86 14.19 16.94
C VAL A 26 -10.74 13.21 16.67
N TRP A 27 -10.80 12.52 15.51
CA TRP A 27 -9.73 11.63 15.08
C TRP A 27 -8.77 12.33 14.14
N HIS A 28 -7.47 12.02 14.25
CA HIS A 28 -6.41 12.58 13.40
C HIS A 28 -5.26 11.58 13.22
N SER A 29 -4.38 11.85 12.25
CA SER A 29 -3.16 11.07 11.99
C SER A 29 -1.88 11.90 12.12
N TYR A 30 -1.94 13.08 12.73
CA TYR A 30 -0.81 13.98 12.90
C TYR A 30 0.28 13.38 13.78
N ARG A 31 1.53 13.75 13.51
CA ARG A 31 2.73 13.32 14.23
C ARG A 31 3.63 14.53 14.51
N GLY A 32 4.57 14.38 15.42
CA GLY A 32 5.59 15.40 15.72
C GLY A 32 4.98 16.77 16.03
N SER A 33 5.48 17.83 15.40
CA SER A 33 5.05 19.21 15.61
C SER A 33 3.57 19.44 15.29
N GLU A 34 3.04 18.78 14.26
CA GLU A 34 1.61 18.90 13.89
C GLU A 34 0.70 18.38 15.02
N GLN A 35 1.06 17.27 15.66
CA GLN A 35 0.34 16.71 16.79
C GLN A 35 0.42 17.62 18.01
N ILE A 36 1.60 18.16 18.31
CA ILE A 36 1.82 19.08 19.44
C ILE A 36 0.95 20.32 19.28
N ALA A 37 0.92 20.90 18.08
CA ALA A 37 0.07 22.06 17.79
C ALA A 37 -1.43 21.75 17.94
N LEU A 38 -1.88 20.56 17.51
CA LEU A 38 -3.29 20.16 17.65
C LEU A 38 -3.67 19.93 19.11
N GLU A 39 -2.80 19.32 19.92
CA GLU A 39 -3.01 19.14 21.37
C GLU A 39 -3.11 20.50 22.08
N LYS A 40 -2.27 21.48 21.71
CA LYS A 40 -2.35 22.84 22.24
C LYS A 40 -3.66 23.51 21.88
N LEU A 41 -4.12 23.38 20.63
CA LEU A 41 -5.42 23.88 20.18
C LEU A 41 -6.58 23.28 20.98
N LYS A 42 -6.53 21.98 21.22
CA LYS A 42 -7.51 21.31 22.10
C LYS A 42 -7.50 21.89 23.51
N GLY A 43 -6.31 22.05 24.10
CA GLY A 43 -6.15 22.65 25.43
C GLY A 43 -6.78 24.04 25.53
N ASN A 44 -6.34 24.93 24.63
CA ASN A 44 -6.85 26.31 24.57
C ASN A 44 -8.38 26.37 24.36
N PHE A 45 -8.91 25.54 23.45
CA PHE A 45 -10.36 25.48 23.23
C PHE A 45 -11.12 25.03 24.46
N ASN A 46 -10.64 24.00 25.14
CA ASN A 46 -11.27 23.45 26.35
C ASN A 46 -11.19 24.40 27.54
N GLU A 47 -10.21 25.31 27.60
CA GLU A 47 -10.06 26.34 28.64
C GLU A 47 -10.90 27.58 28.39
N GLN A 48 -11.13 27.96 27.12
CA GLN A 48 -11.81 29.19 26.74
C GLN A 48 -13.34 29.11 26.83
N GLN A 49 -13.93 27.93 27.00
CA GLN A 49 -15.39 27.75 27.03
C GLN A 49 -15.78 26.49 27.85
N ASP A 50 -17.02 26.48 28.36
CA ASP A 50 -17.55 25.45 29.26
C ASP A 50 -18.64 24.57 28.65
N GLN A 51 -18.96 24.72 27.37
CA GLN A 51 -20.05 23.97 26.71
C GLN A 51 -19.57 22.63 26.16
N TYR A 52 -18.35 22.59 25.63
CA TYR A 52 -17.80 21.44 24.95
C TYR A 52 -16.43 21.02 25.52
N LYS A 53 -16.12 19.72 25.43
CA LYS A 53 -14.79 19.17 25.75
C LYS A 53 -14.31 18.41 24.53
N VAL A 54 -13.27 18.88 23.86
CA VAL A 54 -12.66 18.18 22.72
C VAL A 54 -11.72 17.09 23.26
N GLU A 55 -11.86 15.89 22.72
CA GLU A 55 -10.97 14.74 22.95
C GLU A 55 -10.38 14.28 21.61
N LEU A 56 -9.05 14.12 21.57
CA LEU A 56 -8.33 13.71 20.38
C LEU A 56 -7.99 12.24 20.43
N LEU A 57 -8.11 11.54 19.30
CA LEU A 57 -7.62 10.18 19.11
C LEU A 57 -6.70 10.12 17.90
N ASN A 58 -5.43 9.80 18.13
CA ASN A 58 -4.45 9.57 17.09
C ASN A 58 -4.61 8.17 16.50
N ILE A 59 -4.68 8.08 15.18
CA ILE A 59 -4.80 6.82 14.43
C ILE A 59 -3.74 6.84 13.32
N PRO A 60 -2.94 5.76 13.15
CA PRO A 60 -1.99 5.66 12.06
C PRO A 60 -2.64 5.90 10.70
N TYR A 61 -1.97 6.69 9.83
CA TYR A 61 -2.50 7.12 8.53
C TYR A 61 -3.00 5.95 7.68
N ASP A 62 -2.22 4.87 7.60
CA ASP A 62 -2.55 3.69 6.78
C ASP A 62 -3.82 2.95 7.24
N ALA A 63 -4.13 3.02 8.54
CA ALA A 63 -5.33 2.40 9.12
C ALA A 63 -6.54 3.34 9.16
N PHE A 64 -6.32 4.64 8.96
CA PHE A 64 -7.29 5.70 9.26
C PHE A 64 -8.58 5.58 8.45
N ALA A 65 -8.47 5.56 7.13
CA ALA A 65 -9.62 5.50 6.23
C ALA A 65 -10.46 4.23 6.47
N ASN A 66 -9.82 3.07 6.63
CA ASN A 66 -10.49 1.81 6.90
C ASN A 66 -11.22 1.83 8.25
N LYS A 67 -10.61 2.43 9.28
CA LYS A 67 -11.24 2.55 10.59
C LYS A 67 -12.46 3.46 10.56
N LEU A 68 -12.41 4.59 9.84
CA LEU A 68 -13.56 5.49 9.64
C LEU A 68 -14.71 4.79 8.93
N THR A 69 -14.43 4.19 7.78
CA THR A 69 -15.42 3.50 6.94
C THR A 69 -16.14 2.38 7.70
N ASN A 70 -15.46 1.75 8.66
CA ASN A 70 -16.05 0.71 9.49
C ASN A 70 -16.77 1.24 10.74
N ALA A 71 -16.29 2.31 11.37
CA ALA A 71 -16.78 2.79 12.65
C ALA A 71 -18.02 3.69 12.51
N ILE A 72 -18.01 4.61 11.53
CA ILE A 72 -19.08 5.61 11.36
C ILE A 72 -20.45 4.96 11.06
N PRO A 73 -20.58 4.02 10.10
CA PRO A 73 -21.87 3.39 9.84
C PRO A 73 -22.41 2.57 11.02
N ARG A 74 -21.54 2.16 11.95
CA ARG A 74 -21.92 1.43 13.18
C ARG A 74 -22.24 2.34 14.36
N GLY A 75 -22.13 3.67 14.18
CA GLY A 75 -22.36 4.66 15.23
C GLY A 75 -21.24 4.76 16.28
N ASN A 76 -20.06 4.20 16.01
CA ASN A 76 -18.88 4.20 16.89
C ASN A 76 -17.74 5.08 16.33
N GLY A 77 -18.05 5.96 15.37
CA GLY A 77 -17.10 6.88 14.79
C GLY A 77 -16.87 8.12 15.64
N PRO A 78 -15.95 9.03 15.21
CA PRO A 78 -15.74 10.33 15.81
C PRO A 78 -16.87 11.32 15.43
N ASP A 79 -16.97 12.42 16.16
CA ASP A 79 -17.84 13.54 15.75
C ASP A 79 -17.27 14.30 14.55
N ALA A 80 -15.94 14.40 14.51
CA ALA A 80 -15.20 14.96 13.38
C ALA A 80 -13.82 14.33 13.26
N PHE A 81 -13.15 14.56 12.13
CA PHE A 81 -11.81 14.04 11.90
C PHE A 81 -11.02 14.92 10.93
N ILE A 82 -9.70 14.79 10.98
CA ILE A 82 -8.78 15.53 10.09
C ILE A 82 -8.16 14.53 9.12
N PHE A 83 -8.35 14.77 7.83
CA PHE A 83 -7.76 13.93 6.77
C PHE A 83 -7.64 14.69 5.44
N ALA A 84 -6.88 14.11 4.50
CA ALA A 84 -6.69 14.64 3.16
C ALA A 84 -7.99 14.59 2.34
N HIS A 85 -8.23 15.64 1.55
CA HIS A 85 -9.50 15.87 0.82
C HIS A 85 -9.77 14.85 -0.29
N GLU A 86 -8.80 14.16 -0.80
CA GLU A 86 -8.92 13.18 -1.91
C GLU A 86 -9.91 12.03 -1.67
N ARG A 87 -10.34 11.84 -0.40
CA ARG A 87 -11.34 10.86 0.00
C ARG A 87 -12.75 11.40 0.11
N ILE A 88 -12.94 12.70 -0.08
CA ILE A 88 -14.25 13.36 0.10
C ILE A 88 -15.33 12.70 -0.76
N GLY A 89 -15.03 12.41 -2.03
CA GLY A 89 -16.00 11.78 -2.93
C GLY A 89 -16.50 10.42 -2.44
N ASP A 90 -15.59 9.54 -2.02
CA ASP A 90 -15.94 8.25 -1.46
C ASP A 90 -16.79 8.37 -0.20
N TRP A 91 -16.40 9.26 0.71
CA TRP A 91 -17.08 9.44 1.99
C TRP A 91 -18.40 10.20 1.88
N ALA A 92 -18.52 11.10 0.91
CA ALA A 92 -19.78 11.77 0.60
C ALA A 92 -20.79 10.80 -0.03
N GLU A 93 -20.35 9.96 -0.96
CA GLU A 93 -21.20 8.92 -1.58
C GLU A 93 -21.64 7.84 -0.57
N SER A 94 -20.77 7.50 0.36
CA SER A 94 -21.06 6.52 1.42
C SER A 94 -21.79 7.10 2.63
N GLY A 95 -22.11 8.40 2.64
CA GLY A 95 -22.81 9.06 3.76
C GLY A 95 -22.00 9.11 5.07
N ILE A 96 -20.67 9.07 4.97
CA ILE A 96 -19.77 9.10 6.13
C ILE A 96 -19.57 10.53 6.65
N ILE A 97 -19.56 11.51 5.75
CA ILE A 97 -19.34 12.92 6.06
C ILE A 97 -20.55 13.77 5.77
N LYS A 98 -20.64 14.89 6.48
CA LYS A 98 -21.72 15.85 6.34
C LYS A 98 -21.30 17.03 5.47
N GLU A 99 -22.21 17.43 4.58
CA GLU A 99 -22.15 18.66 3.81
C GLU A 99 -22.12 19.89 4.73
N LEU A 100 -21.32 20.91 4.37
CA LEU A 100 -21.31 22.20 5.05
C LEU A 100 -22.51 23.06 4.64
N ASP A 101 -23.07 23.78 5.59
CA ASP A 101 -24.10 24.80 5.28
C ASP A 101 -23.50 26.06 4.61
N SER A 102 -24.34 26.76 3.84
CA SER A 102 -23.91 27.93 3.07
C SER A 102 -23.27 29.03 3.94
N ALA A 103 -23.75 29.21 5.18
CA ALA A 103 -23.19 30.21 6.09
C ALA A 103 -21.77 29.87 6.55
N SER A 104 -21.47 28.58 6.73
CA SER A 104 -20.11 28.10 7.02
C SER A 104 -19.19 28.28 5.80
N VAL A 105 -19.68 27.95 4.60
CA VAL A 105 -18.92 28.09 3.36
C VAL A 105 -18.54 29.55 3.10
N GLU A 106 -19.49 30.49 3.22
CA GLU A 106 -19.20 31.91 3.00
C GLU A 106 -18.14 32.44 4.00
N LYS A 107 -18.18 32.02 5.25
CA LYS A 107 -17.16 32.42 6.25
C LYS A 107 -15.77 31.90 5.90
N ILE A 108 -15.69 30.66 5.41
CA ILE A 108 -14.42 30.04 5.01
C ILE A 108 -13.83 30.82 3.81
N LYS A 109 -14.65 31.17 2.83
CA LYS A 109 -14.22 31.89 1.61
C LYS A 109 -13.57 33.25 1.88
N ILE A 110 -13.93 33.93 2.97
CA ILE A 110 -13.41 35.27 3.30
C ILE A 110 -11.88 35.24 3.46
N ASP A 111 -11.34 34.27 4.18
CA ASP A 111 -9.92 34.26 4.58
C ASP A 111 -9.17 32.95 4.24
N SER A 112 -9.67 32.15 3.34
CA SER A 112 -8.93 30.96 2.87
C SER A 112 -8.35 31.16 1.46
N ILE A 113 -7.25 30.47 1.18
CA ILE A 113 -6.68 30.39 -0.17
C ILE A 113 -7.69 29.70 -1.10
N PRO A 114 -8.08 30.32 -2.25
CA PRO A 114 -9.16 29.80 -3.10
C PRO A 114 -9.00 28.35 -3.52
N THR A 115 -7.81 27.96 -3.97
CA THR A 115 -7.49 26.59 -4.41
C THR A 115 -7.72 25.56 -3.29
N THR A 116 -7.52 25.94 -2.01
CA THR A 116 -7.78 25.04 -0.88
C THR A 116 -9.28 24.85 -0.61
N ILE A 117 -10.11 25.81 -0.98
CA ILE A 117 -11.57 25.70 -0.90
C ILE A 117 -12.10 24.84 -2.03
N ASP A 118 -11.62 25.07 -3.26
CA ASP A 118 -12.01 24.32 -4.44
C ASP A 118 -11.70 22.82 -4.29
N ALA A 119 -10.60 22.49 -3.61
CA ALA A 119 -10.24 21.12 -3.27
C ALA A 119 -11.31 20.40 -2.42
N LEU A 120 -12.12 21.12 -1.64
CA LEU A 120 -13.16 20.55 -0.76
C LEU A 120 -14.52 20.45 -1.42
N LYS A 121 -14.62 20.81 -2.70
CA LYS A 121 -15.86 20.76 -3.47
C LYS A 121 -16.02 19.40 -4.13
N TYR A 122 -17.19 18.77 -3.95
CA TYR A 122 -17.59 17.56 -4.64
C TYR A 122 -19.08 17.59 -4.98
N LYS A 123 -19.45 17.36 -6.25
CA LYS A 123 -20.84 17.45 -6.77
C LYS A 123 -21.52 18.78 -6.36
N ASP A 124 -20.81 19.90 -6.61
CA ASP A 124 -21.25 21.29 -6.30
C ASP A 124 -21.54 21.59 -4.81
N LYS A 125 -21.12 20.72 -3.90
CA LYS A 125 -21.26 20.87 -2.46
C LYS A 125 -19.89 20.94 -1.80
N PHE A 126 -19.82 21.59 -0.61
CA PHE A 126 -18.60 21.69 0.19
C PHE A 126 -18.69 20.78 1.41
N TRP A 127 -17.59 20.06 1.70
CA TRP A 127 -17.64 18.95 2.64
C TRP A 127 -16.74 19.10 3.87
N GLY A 128 -15.89 20.12 3.94
CA GLY A 128 -14.95 20.27 5.05
C GLY A 128 -14.42 21.69 5.23
N TYR A 129 -13.74 21.90 6.34
CA TYR A 129 -13.05 23.14 6.67
C TYR A 129 -11.57 22.99 6.30
N PRO A 130 -11.01 23.85 5.41
CA PRO A 130 -9.61 23.71 5.00
C PRO A 130 -8.68 24.10 6.16
N LEU A 131 -7.75 23.25 6.50
CA LEU A 131 -6.79 23.49 7.58
C LEU A 131 -5.41 23.88 7.03
N SER A 132 -4.79 22.96 6.34
CA SER A 132 -3.45 23.09 5.79
C SER A 132 -3.39 22.44 4.41
N PHE A 133 -2.33 22.68 3.69
CA PHE A 133 -2.14 22.10 2.38
C PHE A 133 -0.70 21.60 2.21
N LYS A 134 -0.54 20.67 1.27
CA LYS A 134 0.73 20.09 0.87
C LYS A 134 0.84 20.15 -0.64
N SER A 135 1.98 20.60 -1.13
CA SER A 135 2.33 20.63 -2.54
C SER A 135 3.84 20.48 -2.67
N VAL A 136 4.36 20.21 -3.86
CA VAL A 136 5.80 20.18 -4.08
C VAL A 136 6.30 21.55 -4.56
N VAL A 137 7.52 21.88 -4.16
CA VAL A 137 8.26 23.08 -4.54
C VAL A 137 9.68 22.68 -4.94
N LEU A 138 10.47 23.63 -5.42
CA LEU A 138 11.89 23.45 -5.69
C LEU A 138 12.69 23.74 -4.41
N PHE A 139 13.29 22.72 -3.82
CA PHE A 139 14.36 22.88 -2.82
C PHE A 139 15.68 23.01 -3.51
N TYR A 140 16.55 23.90 -3.04
CA TYR A 140 17.89 24.04 -3.60
C TYR A 140 18.93 24.32 -2.51
N ARG A 141 20.13 23.83 -2.74
CA ARG A 141 21.26 24.09 -1.85
C ARG A 141 21.85 25.48 -2.15
N THR A 142 21.89 26.36 -1.15
CA THR A 142 22.35 27.74 -1.31
C THR A 142 23.89 27.87 -1.47
N ASP A 143 24.62 26.81 -1.09
CA ASP A 143 26.05 26.69 -1.34
C ASP A 143 26.37 26.31 -2.80
N LEU A 144 25.50 25.60 -3.49
CA LEU A 144 25.68 25.14 -4.87
C LEU A 144 24.93 26.01 -5.90
N VAL A 145 23.71 26.38 -5.65
CA VAL A 145 22.83 27.15 -6.55
C VAL A 145 22.83 28.62 -6.14
N LYS A 146 23.42 29.49 -6.97
CA LYS A 146 23.55 30.93 -6.67
C LYS A 146 22.37 31.76 -7.17
N LYS A 147 21.64 31.29 -8.18
CA LYS A 147 20.47 31.96 -8.76
C LYS A 147 19.35 30.94 -8.89
N VAL A 148 18.18 31.27 -8.37
CA VAL A 148 16.97 30.44 -8.52
C VAL A 148 16.54 30.43 -9.99
N PRO A 149 16.29 29.25 -10.61
CA PRO A 149 15.85 29.16 -12.00
C PRO A 149 14.42 29.68 -12.15
N ALA A 150 14.19 30.57 -13.10
CA ALA A 150 12.87 31.09 -13.45
C ALA A 150 12.16 30.24 -14.53
N SER A 151 12.92 29.48 -15.32
CA SER A 151 12.40 28.62 -16.38
C SER A 151 13.02 27.23 -16.33
N THR A 152 12.42 26.29 -17.04
CA THR A 152 12.95 24.92 -17.16
C THR A 152 14.30 24.90 -17.90
N ASP A 153 14.57 25.82 -18.83
CA ASP A 153 15.87 25.90 -19.50
C ASP A 153 16.95 26.40 -18.53
N GLU A 154 16.66 27.41 -17.68
CA GLU A 154 17.58 27.82 -16.65
C GLU A 154 17.83 26.70 -15.64
N MET A 155 16.77 25.99 -15.22
CA MET A 155 16.87 24.82 -14.32
C MET A 155 17.75 23.71 -14.95
N LEU A 156 17.56 23.42 -16.23
CA LEU A 156 18.33 22.43 -16.98
C LEU A 156 19.81 22.85 -17.04
N SER A 157 20.09 24.10 -17.42
CA SER A 157 21.47 24.63 -17.53
C SER A 157 22.21 24.56 -16.19
N ILE A 158 21.55 24.95 -15.10
CA ILE A 158 22.12 24.83 -13.74
C ILE A 158 22.36 23.36 -13.41
N ALA A 159 21.39 22.50 -13.67
CA ALA A 159 21.49 21.09 -13.37
C ALA A 159 22.62 20.41 -14.16
N GLU A 160 22.74 20.67 -15.47
CA GLU A 160 23.81 20.13 -16.30
C GLU A 160 25.20 20.54 -15.79
N SER A 161 25.36 21.81 -15.38
CA SER A 161 26.63 22.33 -14.88
C SER A 161 27.09 21.70 -13.56
N LEU A 162 26.15 21.13 -12.78
CA LEU A 162 26.40 20.54 -11.46
C LEU A 162 26.28 19.01 -11.46
N THR A 163 26.00 18.40 -12.63
CA THR A 163 25.86 16.95 -12.76
C THR A 163 27.21 16.30 -13.08
N ASP A 164 27.50 15.23 -12.35
CA ASP A 164 28.61 14.31 -12.57
C ASP A 164 28.08 12.91 -12.22
N SER A 165 27.32 12.35 -13.16
CA SER A 165 26.59 11.09 -12.93
C SER A 165 27.52 9.89 -12.70
N GLU A 166 28.76 9.92 -13.24
CA GLU A 166 29.78 8.89 -13.01
C GLU A 166 30.20 8.84 -11.53
N ASN A 167 30.28 10.01 -10.87
CA ASN A 167 30.53 10.13 -9.44
C ASN A 167 29.24 10.21 -8.61
N GLY A 168 28.09 9.93 -9.23
CA GLY A 168 26.78 9.90 -8.58
C GLY A 168 26.30 11.26 -8.08
N LYS A 169 26.68 12.37 -8.75
CA LYS A 169 26.20 13.72 -8.48
C LYS A 169 25.17 14.10 -9.54
N TYR A 170 24.09 14.71 -9.10
CA TYR A 170 22.95 15.08 -9.93
C TYR A 170 22.55 16.54 -9.68
N GLY A 171 22.38 17.33 -10.73
CA GLY A 171 21.93 18.71 -10.60
C GLY A 171 20.49 18.82 -10.11
N LEU A 172 19.64 17.84 -10.43
CA LEU A 172 18.25 17.76 -10.01
C LEU A 172 17.91 16.34 -9.55
N ALA A 173 17.16 16.20 -8.46
CA ALA A 173 16.64 14.90 -8.02
C ALA A 173 15.15 14.99 -7.64
N PHE A 174 14.37 14.02 -8.09
CA PHE A 174 12.99 13.78 -7.68
C PHE A 174 12.57 12.36 -8.10
N GLU A 175 11.49 11.86 -7.53
CA GLU A 175 10.95 10.53 -7.88
C GLU A 175 10.25 10.57 -9.25
N ALA A 176 11.01 10.54 -10.35
CA ALA A 176 10.48 10.68 -11.71
C ALA A 176 9.44 9.61 -12.10
N SER A 177 9.48 8.43 -11.51
CA SER A 177 8.48 7.36 -11.73
C SER A 177 7.18 7.53 -10.93
N SER A 178 7.12 8.50 -10.03
CA SER A 178 5.94 8.81 -9.23
C SER A 178 5.07 9.85 -9.93
N VAL A 179 3.80 9.52 -10.13
CA VAL A 179 2.81 10.43 -10.74
C VAL A 179 2.68 11.74 -9.96
N TYR A 180 2.83 11.70 -8.63
CA TYR A 180 2.73 12.88 -7.76
C TYR A 180 3.83 13.91 -8.05
N PHE A 181 5.08 13.45 -8.21
CA PHE A 181 6.23 14.31 -8.50
C PHE A 181 6.37 14.66 -9.99
N SER A 182 5.75 13.88 -10.87
CA SER A 182 5.72 14.14 -12.32
C SER A 182 4.54 14.99 -12.77
N ALA A 183 3.50 15.12 -11.93
CA ALA A 183 2.32 15.94 -12.22
C ALA A 183 2.64 17.41 -12.58
N PRO A 184 3.63 18.09 -11.94
CA PRO A 184 4.00 19.44 -12.33
C PRO A 184 4.34 19.56 -13.82
N PHE A 185 5.09 18.61 -14.36
CA PHE A 185 5.47 18.57 -15.77
C PHE A 185 4.26 18.27 -16.66
N ILE A 186 3.39 17.33 -16.26
CA ILE A 186 2.17 17.01 -17.02
C ILE A 186 1.31 18.26 -17.19
N TYR A 187 1.03 18.99 -16.12
CA TYR A 187 0.25 20.23 -16.20
C TYR A 187 1.03 21.41 -16.82
N GLY A 188 2.35 21.44 -16.69
CA GLY A 188 3.21 22.44 -17.33
C GLY A 188 3.25 22.31 -18.85
N PHE A 189 3.06 21.12 -19.40
CA PHE A 189 2.88 20.86 -20.83
C PHE A 189 1.41 20.92 -21.28
N ASP A 190 0.52 21.53 -20.48
CA ASP A 190 -0.93 21.60 -20.71
C ASP A 190 -1.60 20.22 -20.82
N GLY A 191 -0.95 19.21 -20.22
CA GLY A 191 -1.50 17.88 -20.07
C GLY A 191 -2.59 17.80 -19.01
N LYS A 192 -3.26 16.66 -18.91
CA LYS A 192 -4.38 16.49 -17.99
C LYS A 192 -4.64 15.03 -17.62
N PHE A 193 -5.38 14.86 -16.54
CA PHE A 193 -5.85 13.58 -16.03
C PHE A 193 -7.36 13.42 -16.28
N CYS A 194 -7.88 12.20 -16.15
CA CYS A 194 -9.24 11.80 -16.58
C CYS A 194 -10.42 12.30 -15.72
N PHE A 195 -10.24 13.18 -14.78
CA PHE A 195 -11.28 13.49 -13.77
C PHE A 195 -11.59 14.98 -13.59
N GLU A 196 -11.39 15.81 -14.61
CA GLU A 196 -11.83 17.19 -14.54
C GLU A 196 -13.35 17.25 -14.31
N GLU A 197 -13.76 17.79 -13.16
CA GLU A 197 -15.18 17.98 -12.83
C GLU A 197 -15.79 19.07 -13.73
N GLY A 198 -17.04 18.84 -14.12
CA GLY A 198 -17.85 19.85 -14.81
C GLY A 198 -17.91 19.74 -16.34
N LYS A 199 -17.05 18.99 -17.02
CA LYS A 199 -17.21 18.69 -18.44
C LYS A 199 -17.76 17.27 -18.61
N LYS A 200 -19.00 17.14 -19.12
CA LYS A 200 -19.49 15.86 -19.63
C LYS A 200 -18.56 15.42 -20.77
N ARG A 201 -17.69 14.44 -20.48
CA ARG A 201 -16.92 13.79 -21.54
C ARG A 201 -17.86 13.05 -22.46
N LYS A 202 -17.58 13.12 -23.76
CA LYS A 202 -18.17 12.19 -24.72
C LYS A 202 -17.65 10.80 -24.40
N ASP A 203 -18.51 9.81 -24.37
CA ASP A 203 -18.08 8.43 -24.19
C ASP A 203 -17.01 8.07 -25.22
N GLY A 204 -15.88 7.56 -24.78
CA GLY A 204 -14.73 7.21 -25.62
C GLY A 204 -13.66 8.29 -25.83
N GLU A 205 -13.75 9.47 -25.24
CA GLU A 205 -12.70 10.49 -25.33
C GLU A 205 -11.48 10.10 -24.47
N ALA A 206 -10.32 9.91 -25.11
CA ALA A 206 -9.06 9.60 -24.43
C ALA A 206 -8.61 10.78 -23.56
N CYS A 207 -8.17 10.50 -22.33
CA CYS A 207 -7.72 11.54 -21.39
C CYS A 207 -6.26 11.41 -21.00
N LEU A 208 -5.78 10.18 -20.82
CA LEU A 208 -4.36 9.93 -20.53
C LEU A 208 -3.56 9.94 -21.83
N ASN A 209 -4.09 9.34 -22.89
CA ASN A 209 -3.44 9.30 -24.20
C ASN A 209 -3.75 10.58 -24.99
N ASN A 210 -3.02 11.64 -24.70
CA ASN A 210 -3.05 12.90 -25.42
C ASN A 210 -1.64 13.40 -25.71
N PRO A 211 -1.43 14.24 -26.76
CA PRO A 211 -0.11 14.70 -27.17
C PRO A 211 0.64 15.48 -26.08
N GLN A 212 -0.06 16.24 -25.24
CA GLN A 212 0.51 17.05 -24.19
C GLN A 212 1.10 16.16 -23.07
N ASN A 213 0.37 15.12 -22.67
CA ASN A 213 0.89 14.14 -21.72
C ASN A 213 2.11 13.40 -22.32
N ALA A 214 2.08 13.08 -23.62
CA ALA A 214 3.22 12.44 -24.29
C ALA A 214 4.46 13.34 -24.30
N ALA A 215 4.29 14.63 -24.60
CA ALA A 215 5.37 15.61 -24.53
C ALA A 215 5.95 15.73 -23.12
N ALA A 216 5.11 15.78 -22.07
CA ALA A 216 5.55 15.82 -20.69
C ALA A 216 6.36 14.57 -20.30
N LEU A 217 5.88 13.36 -20.66
CA LEU A 217 6.59 12.12 -20.37
C LEU A 217 7.93 12.06 -21.12
N LYS A 218 7.96 12.54 -22.39
CA LYS A 218 9.18 12.64 -23.18
C LYS A 218 10.18 13.56 -22.50
N TYR A 219 9.77 14.76 -22.09
CA TYR A 219 10.63 15.71 -21.40
C TYR A 219 11.23 15.12 -20.11
N ILE A 220 10.40 14.44 -19.28
CA ILE A 220 10.90 13.77 -18.04
C ILE A 220 11.94 12.70 -18.41
N ALA A 221 11.68 11.92 -19.48
CA ALA A 221 12.62 10.89 -19.92
C ALA A 221 13.93 11.47 -20.45
N GLU A 222 13.91 12.62 -21.12
CA GLU A 222 15.09 13.36 -21.54
C GLU A 222 15.94 13.78 -20.36
N LEU A 223 15.34 14.32 -19.27
CA LEU A 223 16.07 14.70 -18.04
C LEU A 223 16.79 13.50 -17.40
N VAL A 224 16.15 12.32 -17.45
CA VAL A 224 16.67 11.10 -16.80
C VAL A 224 17.66 10.36 -17.70
N ASN A 225 17.35 10.13 -18.96
CA ASN A 225 18.07 9.19 -19.84
C ASN A 225 19.09 9.89 -20.77
N GLU A 226 18.73 11.05 -21.34
CA GLU A 226 19.58 11.74 -22.30
C GLU A 226 20.51 12.72 -21.61
N LYS A 227 19.97 13.54 -20.73
CA LYS A 227 20.73 14.53 -19.96
C LYS A 227 21.41 13.95 -18.72
N GLY A 228 20.86 12.87 -18.14
CA GLY A 228 21.39 12.20 -16.97
C GLY A 228 21.45 13.08 -15.71
N ILE A 229 20.69 14.18 -15.68
CA ILE A 229 20.68 15.15 -14.57
C ILE A 229 19.80 14.69 -13.41
N VAL A 230 18.94 13.70 -13.65
CA VAL A 230 18.04 13.08 -12.64
C VAL A 230 18.39 11.59 -12.51
N PRO A 231 18.50 11.05 -11.28
CA PRO A 231 18.79 9.62 -11.08
C PRO A 231 17.69 8.73 -11.66
N GLN A 232 18.06 7.66 -12.35
CA GLN A 232 17.10 6.77 -13.06
C GLN A 232 16.08 6.10 -12.14
N GLU A 233 16.51 5.59 -10.99
CA GLU A 233 15.67 4.86 -10.02
C GLU A 233 15.57 5.65 -8.71
N ALA A 234 15.24 6.95 -8.82
CA ALA A 234 15.10 7.83 -7.67
C ALA A 234 13.96 7.38 -6.77
N THR A 235 14.29 7.10 -5.51
CA THR A 235 13.35 6.87 -4.41
C THR A 235 13.42 8.03 -3.43
N SER A 236 12.40 8.21 -2.57
CA SER A 236 12.42 9.26 -1.54
C SER A 236 13.70 9.21 -0.69
N ALA A 237 14.09 8.02 -0.23
CA ALA A 237 15.32 7.85 0.56
C ALA A 237 16.57 8.26 -0.21
N LEU A 238 16.67 7.92 -1.50
CA LEU A 238 17.81 8.33 -2.34
C LEU A 238 17.85 9.84 -2.54
N VAL A 239 16.70 10.45 -2.84
CA VAL A 239 16.61 11.91 -3.01
C VAL A 239 17.08 12.63 -1.74
N THR A 240 16.61 12.16 -0.57
CA THR A 240 17.03 12.71 0.74
C THR A 240 18.53 12.54 0.97
N GLN A 241 19.08 11.36 0.69
CA GLN A 241 20.49 11.09 0.85
C GLN A 241 21.35 11.99 -0.04
N LEU A 242 21.04 12.07 -1.35
CA LEU A 242 21.79 12.89 -2.31
C LEU A 242 21.81 14.37 -1.91
N PHE A 243 20.68 14.90 -1.44
CA PHE A 243 20.58 16.28 -1.01
C PHE A 243 21.41 16.55 0.25
N ASN A 244 21.30 15.70 1.25
CA ASN A 244 22.05 15.82 2.50
C ASN A 244 23.58 15.70 2.29
N GLU A 245 24.01 14.82 1.40
CA GLU A 245 25.42 14.62 1.06
C GLU A 245 25.98 15.70 0.10
N GLY A 246 25.16 16.66 -0.37
CA GLY A 246 25.58 17.66 -1.36
C GLY A 246 25.80 17.08 -2.76
N ARG A 247 25.22 15.93 -3.04
CA ARG A 247 25.27 15.22 -4.32
C ARG A 247 24.06 15.50 -5.20
N SER A 248 23.08 16.26 -4.70
CA SER A 248 22.03 16.88 -5.49
C SER A 248 21.93 18.36 -5.16
N ALA A 249 21.96 19.20 -6.20
CA ALA A 249 21.90 20.65 -6.04
C ALA A 249 20.48 21.17 -5.86
N MET A 250 19.53 20.56 -6.56
CA MET A 250 18.11 20.89 -6.55
C MET A 250 17.26 19.64 -6.35
N VAL A 251 16.12 19.79 -5.66
CA VAL A 251 15.17 18.69 -5.39
C VAL A 251 13.74 19.21 -5.53
N ILE A 252 12.88 18.47 -6.25
CA ILE A 252 11.43 18.73 -6.24
C ILE A 252 10.83 17.85 -5.15
N ASN A 253 10.33 18.47 -4.06
CA ASN A 253 9.76 17.74 -2.92
C ASN A 253 8.70 18.58 -2.18
N GLY A 254 8.01 17.95 -1.23
CA GLY A 254 6.98 18.58 -0.41
C GLY A 254 7.47 19.01 0.99
N PRO A 255 6.57 19.58 1.82
CA PRO A 255 6.93 20.11 3.14
C PRO A 255 7.47 19.04 4.12
N TRP A 256 7.13 17.77 3.92
CA TRP A 256 7.67 16.67 4.73
C TRP A 256 9.19 16.52 4.59
N PHE A 257 9.76 16.93 3.46
CA PHE A 257 11.20 16.85 3.19
C PHE A 257 12.02 17.71 4.16
N MET A 258 11.47 18.81 4.66
CA MET A 258 12.16 19.66 5.66
C MET A 258 12.56 18.88 6.92
N GLY A 259 11.76 17.89 7.32
CA GLY A 259 12.07 17.02 8.47
C GLY A 259 13.16 15.98 8.21
N GLU A 260 13.52 15.77 6.95
CA GLU A 260 14.52 14.78 6.52
C GLU A 260 15.86 15.43 6.17
N ILE A 261 15.89 16.75 6.02
CA ILE A 261 17.12 17.51 5.74
C ILE A 261 17.96 17.60 7.02
N ALA A 262 19.26 17.28 6.91
CA ALA A 262 20.20 17.38 8.02
C ALA A 262 20.39 18.85 8.43
N LYS A 263 20.57 19.11 9.72
CA LYS A 263 20.58 20.47 10.31
C LYS A 263 21.66 21.39 9.79
N ASP A 264 22.74 20.82 9.29
CA ASP A 264 23.94 21.52 8.77
C ASP A 264 23.86 21.79 7.26
N VAL A 265 22.83 21.30 6.57
CA VAL A 265 22.65 21.51 5.13
C VAL A 265 22.06 22.89 4.86
N PRO A 266 22.79 23.78 4.16
CA PRO A 266 22.26 25.09 3.79
C PRO A 266 21.30 24.96 2.60
N TYR A 267 20.04 25.30 2.81
CA TYR A 267 19.03 25.22 1.75
C TYR A 267 18.02 26.36 1.83
N ASP A 268 17.34 26.58 0.72
CA ASP A 268 16.14 27.41 0.64
C ASP A 268 15.15 26.79 -0.37
N VAL A 269 14.01 27.38 -0.54
CA VAL A 269 12.94 26.89 -1.42
C VAL A 269 12.51 27.96 -2.42
N ALA A 270 12.00 27.52 -3.56
CA ALA A 270 11.46 28.39 -4.59
C ALA A 270 10.20 27.79 -5.22
N VAL A 271 9.35 28.63 -5.80
CA VAL A 271 8.25 28.18 -6.66
C VAL A 271 8.83 27.46 -7.87
N LEU A 272 8.15 26.43 -8.34
CA LEU A 272 8.55 25.68 -9.53
C LEU A 272 8.59 26.60 -10.75
N PRO A 273 9.60 26.45 -11.64
CA PRO A 273 9.80 27.35 -12.77
C PRO A 273 8.74 27.23 -13.86
N VAL A 274 8.75 28.18 -14.80
CA VAL A 274 7.94 28.15 -16.03
C VAL A 274 8.53 27.14 -17.02
N VAL A 275 7.71 26.39 -17.71
CA VAL A 275 8.13 25.53 -18.82
C VAL A 275 8.49 26.42 -20.02
N SER A 276 9.73 26.41 -20.46
CA SER A 276 10.23 27.27 -21.54
C SER A 276 9.51 27.02 -22.88
N GLU A 277 9.15 25.77 -23.14
CA GLU A 277 8.52 25.34 -24.39
C GLU A 277 7.06 25.82 -24.49
N THR A 278 6.31 25.82 -23.42
CA THR A 278 4.88 26.13 -23.39
C THR A 278 4.57 27.52 -22.83
N GLY A 279 5.46 28.12 -22.07
CA GLY A 279 5.22 29.33 -21.29
C GLY A 279 4.32 29.13 -20.07
N GLU A 280 3.88 27.89 -19.79
CA GLU A 280 3.03 27.55 -18.65
C GLU A 280 3.86 27.29 -17.38
N LEU A 281 3.25 27.56 -16.21
CA LEU A 281 3.86 27.23 -14.92
C LEU A 281 3.86 25.73 -14.69
N LEU A 282 4.90 25.20 -14.05
CA LEU A 282 4.85 23.86 -13.49
C LEU A 282 3.86 23.83 -12.31
N LYS A 283 2.68 23.22 -12.54
CA LYS A 283 1.54 23.21 -11.62
C LYS A 283 1.46 21.87 -10.88
N PRO A 284 1.98 21.76 -9.66
CA PRO A 284 1.93 20.53 -8.90
C PRO A 284 0.51 20.20 -8.40
N PHE A 285 0.31 18.97 -7.94
CA PHE A 285 -0.87 18.64 -7.17
C PHE A 285 -0.90 19.41 -5.85
N LEU A 286 -2.10 19.84 -5.47
CA LEU A 286 -2.42 20.36 -4.15
C LEU A 286 -3.22 19.32 -3.38
N THR A 287 -2.71 18.91 -2.22
CA THR A 287 -3.44 18.11 -1.23
C THR A 287 -3.85 19.02 -0.07
N VAL A 288 -5.12 19.05 0.27
CA VAL A 288 -5.66 19.87 1.38
C VAL A 288 -6.07 18.95 2.52
N GLU A 289 -5.52 19.18 3.70
CA GLU A 289 -6.00 18.58 4.93
C GLU A 289 -7.20 19.35 5.44
N ALA A 290 -8.30 18.63 5.60
CA ALA A 290 -9.58 19.19 5.97
C ALA A 290 -10.07 18.65 7.31
N TYR A 291 -10.74 19.50 8.08
CA TYR A 291 -11.57 19.10 9.21
C TYR A 291 -12.95 18.73 8.68
N LEU A 292 -13.31 17.47 8.81
CA LEU A 292 -14.53 16.87 8.25
C LEU A 292 -15.46 16.48 9.40
N ILE A 293 -16.75 16.79 9.27
CA ILE A 293 -17.77 16.43 10.27
C ILE A 293 -18.41 15.10 9.83
N ALA A 294 -18.45 14.13 10.72
CA ALA A 294 -19.09 12.86 10.45
C ALA A 294 -20.62 12.96 10.37
N ASP A 295 -21.26 12.04 9.64
CA ASP A 295 -22.71 12.01 9.50
C ASP A 295 -23.33 10.70 10.01
N TYR A 296 -23.70 10.67 11.29
CA TYR A 296 -24.49 9.60 11.91
C TYR A 296 -25.32 10.16 13.07
N LYS A 297 -26.21 9.34 13.65
CA LYS A 297 -27.26 9.84 14.57
C LYS A 297 -26.74 10.52 15.84
N THR A 298 -25.66 10.02 16.42
CA THR A 298 -25.14 10.45 17.74
C THR A 298 -24.06 11.52 17.67
N VAL A 299 -23.73 12.03 16.47
CA VAL A 299 -22.70 13.06 16.28
C VAL A 299 -23.01 14.35 17.02
N ASN A 300 -22.06 14.85 17.79
CA ASN A 300 -22.13 16.17 18.40
C ASN A 300 -21.84 17.28 17.36
N LYS A 301 -22.80 17.49 16.43
CA LYS A 301 -22.64 18.43 15.30
C LYS A 301 -22.38 19.87 15.73
N LYS A 302 -22.97 20.31 16.86
CA LYS A 302 -22.78 21.68 17.38
C LYS A 302 -21.36 21.86 17.92
N GLY A 303 -20.90 20.92 18.73
CA GLY A 303 -19.54 20.94 19.28
C GLY A 303 -18.48 20.79 18.20
N ALA A 304 -18.69 19.87 17.24
CA ALA A 304 -17.79 19.70 16.09
C ALA A 304 -17.66 20.99 15.26
N LYS A 305 -18.77 21.70 14.99
CA LYS A 305 -18.76 23.03 14.33
C LYS A 305 -18.07 24.10 15.17
N ALA A 306 -18.26 24.10 16.50
CA ALA A 306 -17.63 25.08 17.40
C ALA A 306 -16.11 24.92 17.35
N PHE A 307 -15.59 23.67 17.40
CA PHE A 307 -14.17 23.39 17.29
C PHE A 307 -13.63 23.68 15.88
N ALA A 308 -14.38 23.34 14.81
CA ALA A 308 -14.03 23.72 13.44
C ALA A 308 -13.77 25.22 13.30
N LYS A 309 -14.66 26.03 13.88
CA LYS A 309 -14.56 27.49 13.86
C LYS A 309 -13.34 28.01 14.60
N TYR A 310 -13.00 27.38 15.71
CA TYR A 310 -11.82 27.72 16.50
C TYR A 310 -10.53 27.33 15.78
N ILE A 311 -10.43 26.09 15.31
CA ILE A 311 -9.21 25.59 14.64
C ILE A 311 -8.92 26.31 13.32
N THR A 312 -9.95 26.85 12.63
CA THR A 312 -9.80 27.63 11.39
C THR A 312 -9.73 29.15 11.64
N SER A 313 -9.82 29.62 12.89
CA SER A 313 -9.61 31.03 13.21
C SER A 313 -8.18 31.47 12.99
N PHE A 314 -7.94 32.78 12.97
CA PHE A 314 -6.60 33.36 12.89
C PHE A 314 -5.64 32.77 13.94
N GLU A 315 -6.08 32.76 15.22
CA GLU A 315 -5.29 32.17 16.32
C GLU A 315 -5.02 30.67 16.10
N GLY A 316 -6.03 29.92 15.71
CA GLY A 316 -5.87 28.49 15.40
C GLY A 316 -4.91 28.25 14.24
N ALA A 317 -4.98 29.08 13.20
CA ALA A 317 -4.07 29.03 12.06
C ALA A 317 -2.63 29.43 12.48
N LYS A 318 -2.47 30.42 13.35
CA LYS A 318 -1.16 30.87 13.86
C LYS A 318 -0.44 29.74 14.61
N ILE A 319 -1.13 29.07 15.53
CA ILE A 319 -0.55 27.94 16.27
C ILE A 319 -0.13 26.82 15.31
N ARG A 320 -0.96 26.48 14.31
CA ARG A 320 -0.64 25.44 13.32
C ARG A 320 0.55 25.83 12.41
N ALA A 321 0.61 27.10 12.00
CA ALA A 321 1.68 27.58 11.12
C ALA A 321 3.02 27.69 11.86
N VAL A 322 3.03 28.31 13.03
CA VAL A 322 4.28 28.60 13.78
C VAL A 322 4.80 27.36 14.51
N GLU A 323 3.94 26.73 15.31
CA GLU A 323 4.34 25.60 16.14
C GLU A 323 4.24 24.26 15.40
N GLY A 324 3.19 24.10 14.58
CA GLY A 324 3.00 22.91 13.76
C GLY A 324 3.81 22.88 12.47
N ARG A 325 4.43 24.00 12.08
CA ARG A 325 5.16 24.19 10.81
C ARG A 325 4.32 23.78 9.59
N GLN A 326 3.01 24.04 9.65
CA GLN A 326 2.07 23.70 8.58
C GLN A 326 1.87 24.90 7.64
N ALA A 327 1.84 24.65 6.34
CA ALA A 327 1.33 25.60 5.36
C ALA A 327 -0.19 25.65 5.48
N VAL A 328 -0.71 26.69 6.13
CA VAL A 328 -2.14 26.80 6.48
C VAL A 328 -2.96 27.47 5.39
N SER A 329 -4.24 27.11 5.28
CA SER A 329 -5.16 27.65 4.28
C SER A 329 -5.59 29.10 4.55
N THR A 330 -5.44 29.61 5.78
CA THR A 330 -5.84 30.96 6.21
C THR A 330 -4.87 32.00 5.63
N LYS A 331 -5.38 32.93 4.78
CA LYS A 331 -4.55 33.94 4.08
C LYS A 331 -3.95 35.00 4.98
N SER A 332 -4.77 35.50 5.93
CA SER A 332 -4.37 36.64 6.78
C SER A 332 -3.15 36.34 7.61
N ILE A 333 -2.90 35.09 7.96
CA ILE A 333 -1.76 34.68 8.80
C ILE A 333 -0.39 34.95 8.14
N TYR A 334 -0.29 34.92 6.82
CA TYR A 334 0.96 35.17 6.09
C TYR A 334 1.38 36.64 6.12
N LYS A 335 0.50 37.54 6.68
CA LYS A 335 0.80 38.93 6.97
C LYS A 335 1.19 39.15 8.44
N ASP A 336 1.11 38.12 9.29
CA ASP A 336 1.50 38.20 10.70
C ASP A 336 3.03 38.32 10.81
N GLU A 337 3.52 39.09 11.79
CA GLU A 337 4.94 39.32 12.04
C GLU A 337 5.72 37.98 12.23
N ALA A 338 5.08 36.97 12.77
CA ALA A 338 5.70 35.67 12.99
C ALA A 338 5.97 34.89 11.68
N LEU A 339 5.29 35.21 10.57
CA LEU A 339 5.40 34.51 9.29
C LEU A 339 5.86 35.35 8.11
N ILE A 340 5.80 36.70 8.23
CA ILE A 340 6.16 37.60 7.13
C ILE A 340 7.60 37.39 6.65
N GLY A 341 8.52 36.99 7.55
CA GLY A 341 9.91 36.63 7.27
C GLY A 341 10.16 35.16 6.99
N ASP A 342 9.16 34.30 7.07
CA ASP A 342 9.31 32.86 6.80
C ASP A 342 9.22 32.59 5.30
N ASN A 343 10.38 32.65 4.60
CA ASN A 343 10.43 32.42 3.16
C ASN A 343 9.84 31.07 2.76
N ILE A 344 10.09 30.01 3.53
CA ILE A 344 9.66 28.65 3.21
C ILE A 344 8.12 28.57 3.15
N LEU A 345 7.43 28.98 4.21
CA LEU A 345 5.97 28.92 4.23
C LEU A 345 5.33 29.88 3.21
N ASN A 346 5.96 31.01 2.93
CA ASN A 346 5.51 31.93 1.89
C ASN A 346 5.62 31.34 0.48
N VAL A 347 6.70 30.64 0.17
CA VAL A 347 6.87 29.95 -1.12
C VAL A 347 5.84 28.83 -1.27
N PHE A 348 5.59 28.02 -0.24
CA PHE A 348 4.51 27.01 -0.29
C PHE A 348 3.15 27.65 -0.53
N ARG A 349 2.86 28.83 0.06
CA ARG A 349 1.63 29.58 -0.19
C ARG A 349 1.53 30.02 -1.66
N GLN A 350 2.60 30.63 -2.20
CA GLN A 350 2.64 31.06 -3.60
C GLN A 350 2.43 29.83 -4.56
N GLN A 351 3.09 28.73 -4.28
CA GLN A 351 2.92 27.51 -5.07
C GLN A 351 1.48 26.97 -4.99
N ALA A 352 0.83 27.04 -3.82
CA ALA A 352 -0.55 26.58 -3.66
C ALA A 352 -1.57 27.42 -4.45
N GLU A 353 -1.29 28.70 -4.72
CA GLU A 353 -2.17 29.57 -5.51
C GLU A 353 -2.25 29.14 -6.98
N ILE A 354 -1.20 28.48 -7.50
CA ILE A 354 -1.10 27.99 -8.89
C ILE A 354 -1.21 26.47 -9.00
N ALA A 355 -1.19 25.76 -7.89
CA ALA A 355 -1.28 24.30 -7.86
C ALA A 355 -2.67 23.80 -8.26
N VAL A 356 -2.74 22.57 -8.75
CA VAL A 356 -3.98 21.92 -9.14
C VAL A 356 -4.48 21.04 -8.00
N PRO A 357 -5.67 21.32 -7.43
CA PRO A 357 -6.24 20.44 -6.42
C PRO A 357 -6.35 19.01 -6.95
N MET A 358 -5.82 18.05 -6.17
CA MET A 358 -6.05 16.65 -6.49
C MET A 358 -7.54 16.38 -6.51
N SER A 359 -8.01 15.65 -7.52
CA SER A 359 -9.44 15.34 -7.60
C SER A 359 -9.88 14.47 -6.41
N ASN A 360 -10.99 14.86 -5.79
CA ASN A 360 -11.65 14.06 -4.76
C ASN A 360 -12.66 13.05 -5.33
N SER A 361 -12.70 12.89 -6.67
CA SER A 361 -13.47 11.83 -7.32
C SER A 361 -12.93 10.44 -6.96
N PRO A 362 -13.80 9.44 -6.68
CA PRO A 362 -13.38 8.05 -6.49
C PRO A 362 -12.53 7.49 -7.64
N LYS A 363 -12.64 8.06 -8.84
CA LYS A 363 -11.84 7.67 -10.03
C LYS A 363 -10.37 8.06 -9.92
N MET A 364 -9.99 9.01 -9.06
CA MET A 364 -8.59 9.41 -8.86
C MET A 364 -7.69 8.24 -8.50
N ARG A 365 -8.16 7.36 -7.63
CA ARG A 365 -7.37 6.18 -7.20
C ARG A 365 -7.02 5.22 -8.34
N VAL A 366 -7.83 5.20 -9.38
CA VAL A 366 -7.64 4.29 -10.53
C VAL A 366 -6.52 4.73 -11.46
N ILE A 367 -6.14 5.99 -11.41
CA ILE A 367 -5.16 6.58 -12.33
C ILE A 367 -3.71 6.27 -11.94
N TRP A 368 -3.45 6.09 -10.64
CA TRP A 368 -2.10 5.95 -10.12
C TRP A 368 -1.33 4.79 -10.75
N GLU A 369 -1.92 3.62 -10.80
CA GLU A 369 -1.26 2.42 -11.33
C GLU A 369 -1.00 2.52 -12.84
N PRO A 370 -1.98 2.88 -13.71
CA PRO A 370 -1.76 3.06 -15.15
C PRO A 370 -0.72 4.11 -15.49
N MET A 371 -0.81 5.30 -14.89
CA MET A 371 0.13 6.39 -15.15
C MET A 371 1.54 6.10 -14.64
N ALA A 372 1.67 5.53 -13.45
CA ALA A 372 2.98 5.10 -12.95
C ALA A 372 3.58 4.00 -13.84
N GLY A 373 2.77 3.11 -14.38
CA GLY A 373 3.18 2.13 -15.38
C GLY A 373 3.71 2.79 -16.65
N ALA A 374 2.98 3.78 -17.20
CA ALA A 374 3.43 4.53 -18.36
C ALA A 374 4.75 5.26 -18.11
N LEU A 375 4.85 5.99 -17.00
CA LEU A 375 6.10 6.67 -16.61
C LEU A 375 7.29 5.68 -16.53
N ARG A 376 7.13 4.56 -15.85
CA ARG A 376 8.21 3.56 -15.72
C ARG A 376 8.64 2.97 -17.06
N LYS A 377 7.70 2.70 -17.99
CA LYS A 377 8.00 2.18 -19.34
C LYS A 377 8.81 3.19 -20.14
N VAL A 378 8.38 4.45 -20.14
CA VAL A 378 9.07 5.53 -20.84
C VAL A 378 10.44 5.79 -20.25
N LEU A 379 10.56 5.88 -18.93
CA LEU A 379 11.84 6.09 -18.24
C LEU A 379 12.85 4.94 -18.44
N ARG A 380 12.38 3.72 -18.69
CA ARG A 380 13.23 2.58 -19.05
C ARG A 380 13.55 2.49 -20.55
N GLY A 381 12.96 3.35 -21.38
CA GLY A 381 13.07 3.26 -22.84
C GLY A 381 12.40 2.01 -23.42
N ALA A 382 11.47 1.37 -22.66
CA ALA A 382 10.79 0.15 -23.09
C ALA A 382 9.68 0.41 -24.11
N GLU A 383 9.03 1.57 -24.04
CA GLU A 383 7.98 2.00 -24.94
C GLU A 383 8.07 3.51 -25.21
N SER A 384 7.55 3.96 -26.35
CA SER A 384 7.39 5.40 -26.60
C SER A 384 6.31 5.98 -25.67
N PRO A 385 6.35 7.30 -25.37
CA PRO A 385 5.33 7.96 -24.54
C PRO A 385 3.90 7.70 -25.01
N GLU A 386 3.66 7.74 -26.32
CA GLU A 386 2.33 7.56 -26.92
C GLU A 386 1.80 6.14 -26.67
N ARG A 387 2.63 5.11 -26.91
CA ARG A 387 2.25 3.70 -26.68
C ARG A 387 2.06 3.40 -25.20
N ALA A 388 2.92 3.93 -24.36
CA ALA A 388 2.80 3.77 -22.91
C ALA A 388 1.51 4.41 -22.37
N LEU A 389 1.14 5.59 -22.86
CA LEU A 389 -0.10 6.28 -22.51
C LEU A 389 -1.35 5.60 -23.10
N GLU A 390 -1.27 5.02 -24.30
CA GLU A 390 -2.35 4.21 -24.88
C GLU A 390 -2.65 2.98 -23.99
N ALA A 391 -1.60 2.29 -23.57
CA ALA A 391 -1.74 1.17 -22.65
C ALA A 391 -2.32 1.60 -21.30
N ALA A 392 -1.88 2.74 -20.74
CA ALA A 392 -2.39 3.32 -19.50
C ALA A 392 -3.87 3.72 -19.62
N GLN A 393 -4.27 4.33 -20.75
CA GLN A 393 -5.65 4.69 -21.05
C GLN A 393 -6.56 3.45 -21.04
N LYS A 394 -6.15 2.40 -21.75
CA LYS A 394 -6.89 1.13 -21.79
C LYS A 394 -7.03 0.49 -20.41
N GLN A 395 -5.95 0.49 -19.63
CA GLN A 395 -5.95 -0.03 -18.27
C GLN A 395 -6.89 0.78 -17.35
N TYR A 396 -6.84 2.12 -17.45
CA TYR A 396 -7.75 3.01 -16.72
C TYR A 396 -9.23 2.73 -17.06
N GLU A 397 -9.56 2.53 -18.34
CA GLU A 397 -10.92 2.21 -18.79
C GLU A 397 -11.41 0.89 -18.20
N ILE A 398 -10.57 -0.15 -18.18
CA ILE A 398 -10.89 -1.43 -17.58
C ILE A 398 -11.12 -1.30 -16.06
N PHE A 399 -10.24 -0.59 -15.36
CA PHE A 399 -10.39 -0.40 -13.92
C PHE A 399 -11.60 0.48 -13.56
N SER A 400 -12.01 1.37 -14.47
CA SER A 400 -13.15 2.28 -14.29
C SER A 400 -14.49 1.67 -14.74
N LYS A 401 -14.52 0.44 -15.26
CA LYS A 401 -15.76 -0.22 -15.71
C LYS A 401 -16.82 -0.18 -14.61
N PRO A 402 -18.10 0.04 -15.00
CA PRO A 402 -19.20 -0.04 -14.06
C PRO A 402 -19.33 -1.45 -13.45
N LEU A 403 -19.96 -1.54 -12.29
CA LEU A 403 -20.24 -2.83 -11.66
C LEU A 403 -21.11 -3.71 -12.57
N PRO A 404 -20.91 -5.04 -12.55
CA PRO A 404 -21.80 -5.97 -13.24
C PRO A 404 -23.24 -5.78 -12.79
N LYS A 405 -24.21 -5.99 -13.70
CA LYS A 405 -25.65 -5.85 -13.38
C LYS A 405 -26.09 -6.76 -12.24
N ALA A 406 -26.97 -6.27 -11.37
CA ALA A 406 -27.59 -7.05 -10.29
C ALA A 406 -28.32 -8.27 -10.86
N LYS A 407 -28.17 -9.40 -10.16
CA LYS A 407 -28.87 -10.65 -10.46
C LYS A 407 -29.79 -11.06 -9.30
N SER A 408 -30.84 -11.78 -9.59
CA SER A 408 -31.71 -12.35 -8.53
C SER A 408 -30.93 -13.43 -7.78
N PRO A 409 -30.90 -13.40 -6.44
CA PRO A 409 -30.23 -14.43 -5.64
C PRO A 409 -31.05 -15.74 -5.55
N VAL A 410 -32.32 -15.74 -5.91
CA VAL A 410 -33.27 -16.86 -5.66
C VAL A 410 -32.72 -18.17 -6.20
N VAL A 411 -32.30 -18.22 -7.47
CA VAL A 411 -31.80 -19.46 -8.09
C VAL A 411 -30.54 -19.97 -7.35
N TYR A 412 -29.67 -19.09 -6.94
CA TYR A 412 -28.41 -19.43 -6.23
C TYR A 412 -28.71 -19.96 -4.82
N VAL A 413 -29.66 -19.33 -4.11
CA VAL A 413 -30.13 -19.80 -2.80
C VAL A 413 -30.74 -21.19 -2.91
N VAL A 414 -31.56 -21.44 -3.92
CA VAL A 414 -32.14 -22.77 -4.16
C VAL A 414 -31.07 -23.82 -4.43
N ILE A 415 -30.07 -23.49 -5.27
CA ILE A 415 -28.93 -24.40 -5.53
C ILE A 415 -28.16 -24.70 -4.25
N LEU A 416 -27.88 -23.67 -3.42
CA LEU A 416 -27.19 -23.84 -2.14
C LEU A 416 -27.96 -24.67 -1.15
N LEU A 417 -29.28 -24.50 -1.09
CA LEU A 417 -30.17 -25.33 -0.25
C LEU A 417 -30.13 -26.78 -0.69
N ILE A 418 -30.24 -27.04 -1.99
CA ILE A 418 -30.16 -28.40 -2.54
C ILE A 418 -28.81 -29.03 -2.24
N ALA A 419 -27.71 -28.30 -2.50
CA ALA A 419 -26.35 -28.77 -2.20
C ALA A 419 -26.14 -29.02 -0.69
N GLY A 420 -26.72 -28.17 0.16
CA GLY A 420 -26.71 -28.32 1.62
C GLY A 420 -27.46 -29.57 2.07
N LEU A 421 -28.63 -29.84 1.48
CA LEU A 421 -29.41 -31.05 1.76
C LEU A 421 -28.66 -32.32 1.32
N ILE A 422 -28.02 -32.30 0.13
CA ILE A 422 -27.20 -33.42 -0.35
C ILE A 422 -25.99 -33.62 0.59
N GLY A 423 -25.30 -32.53 0.97
CA GLY A 423 -24.19 -32.58 1.90
C GLY A 423 -24.60 -33.13 3.28
N LEU A 424 -25.73 -32.67 3.81
CA LEU A 424 -26.31 -33.19 5.06
C LEU A 424 -26.64 -34.67 4.95
N GLY A 425 -27.27 -35.11 3.85
CA GLY A 425 -27.54 -36.51 3.58
C GLY A 425 -26.26 -37.37 3.55
N TYR A 426 -25.22 -36.87 2.87
CA TYR A 426 -23.92 -37.53 2.85
C TYR A 426 -23.28 -37.57 4.25
N PHE A 427 -23.34 -36.49 5.00
CA PHE A 427 -22.84 -36.43 6.38
C PHE A 427 -23.54 -37.42 7.28
N VAL A 428 -24.87 -37.45 7.26
CA VAL A 428 -25.68 -38.41 8.04
C VAL A 428 -25.35 -39.86 7.65
N ARG A 429 -25.13 -40.11 6.36
CA ARG A 429 -24.68 -41.44 5.87
C ARG A 429 -23.31 -41.82 6.43
N GLN A 430 -22.35 -40.89 6.49
CA GLN A 430 -20.99 -41.14 7.04
C GLN A 430 -21.06 -41.37 8.57
N VAL A 431 -21.84 -40.55 9.29
CA VAL A 431 -22.05 -40.70 10.74
C VAL A 431 -22.65 -42.09 11.05
N ARG A 432 -23.62 -42.58 10.25
CA ARG A 432 -24.19 -43.93 10.40
C ARG A 432 -23.20 -45.01 10.02
N LYS A 433 -22.49 -44.87 8.88
CA LYS A 433 -21.52 -45.86 8.38
C LYS A 433 -20.37 -46.10 9.36
N HIS A 434 -19.90 -45.07 10.03
CA HIS A 434 -18.81 -45.16 10.98
C HIS A 434 -19.25 -45.30 12.43
N ASN A 435 -20.54 -45.57 12.69
CA ASN A 435 -21.11 -45.71 14.02
C ASN A 435 -20.71 -44.58 15.00
N PHE A 436 -20.57 -43.37 14.47
CA PHE A 436 -20.00 -42.22 15.20
C PHE A 436 -20.73 -41.94 16.54
N ILE A 437 -22.10 -42.03 16.53
CA ILE A 437 -22.90 -41.81 17.74
C ILE A 437 -22.62 -42.89 18.80
N LYS A 438 -22.43 -44.17 18.37
CA LYS A 438 -22.06 -45.26 19.26
C LYS A 438 -20.70 -45.06 19.84
N SER A 439 -19.70 -44.74 19.02
CA SER A 439 -18.34 -44.43 19.43
C SER A 439 -18.27 -43.25 20.41
N LEU A 440 -19.06 -42.17 20.16
CA LEU A 440 -19.17 -41.02 21.07
C LEU A 440 -19.74 -41.39 22.45
N LYS A 441 -20.70 -42.32 22.49
CA LYS A 441 -21.27 -42.78 23.75
C LYS A 441 -20.38 -43.75 24.53
N GLU A 442 -19.66 -44.64 23.82
CA GLU A 442 -18.76 -45.62 24.41
C GLU A 442 -17.43 -45.03 24.87
N SER A 443 -16.94 -44.00 24.18
CA SER A 443 -15.64 -43.35 24.49
C SER A 443 -15.74 -41.85 24.28
N PRO A 444 -16.35 -41.07 25.19
CA PRO A 444 -16.55 -39.63 25.01
C PRO A 444 -15.27 -38.80 25.20
N THR A 445 -14.31 -39.31 25.96
CA THR A 445 -13.10 -38.58 26.37
C THR A 445 -12.26 -38.05 25.19
N PRO A 446 -11.94 -38.82 24.13
CA PRO A 446 -11.20 -38.29 22.97
C PRO A 446 -11.93 -37.13 22.27
N TYR A 447 -13.24 -37.22 22.15
CA TYR A 447 -14.07 -36.17 21.52
C TYR A 447 -14.14 -34.91 22.35
N PHE A 448 -14.14 -35.04 23.69
CA PHE A 448 -14.09 -33.90 24.60
C PHE A 448 -12.77 -33.14 24.46
N TYR A 449 -11.63 -33.82 24.36
CA TYR A 449 -10.34 -33.19 24.13
C TYR A 449 -10.20 -32.58 22.72
N LEU A 450 -10.83 -33.19 21.71
CA LEU A 450 -10.80 -32.71 20.34
C LEU A 450 -11.76 -31.51 20.11
N PHE A 451 -12.82 -31.39 20.91
CA PHE A 451 -13.88 -30.40 20.73
C PHE A 451 -13.39 -28.96 20.69
N PRO A 452 -12.52 -28.47 21.62
CA PRO A 452 -12.03 -27.09 21.57
C PRO A 452 -11.28 -26.77 20.28
N ALA A 453 -10.46 -27.69 19.79
CA ALA A 453 -9.71 -27.54 18.53
C ALA A 453 -10.65 -27.51 17.32
N MET A 454 -11.61 -28.43 17.26
CA MET A 454 -12.61 -28.48 16.18
C MET A 454 -13.51 -27.24 16.19
N PHE A 455 -13.97 -26.81 17.37
CA PHE A 455 -14.77 -25.60 17.52
C PHE A 455 -14.00 -24.35 17.05
N SER A 456 -12.75 -24.22 17.47
CA SER A 456 -11.88 -23.12 17.04
C SER A 456 -11.64 -23.14 15.53
N MET A 457 -11.42 -24.31 14.92
CA MET A 457 -11.31 -24.44 13.47
C MET A 457 -12.58 -23.98 12.75
N VAL A 458 -13.75 -24.41 13.23
CA VAL A 458 -15.02 -23.97 12.62
C VAL A 458 -15.18 -22.45 12.73
N LEU A 459 -14.97 -21.89 13.93
CA LEU A 459 -15.18 -20.47 14.20
C LEU A 459 -14.16 -19.56 13.51
N LEU A 460 -12.88 -19.93 13.53
CA LEU A 460 -11.78 -19.07 13.11
C LEU A 460 -11.30 -19.34 11.68
N VAL A 461 -11.60 -20.47 11.10
CA VAL A 461 -11.16 -20.85 9.76
C VAL A 461 -12.34 -21.03 8.80
N PHE A 462 -13.26 -21.96 9.09
CA PHE A 462 -14.31 -22.30 8.14
C PHE A 462 -15.37 -21.20 7.98
N ILE A 463 -15.79 -20.53 9.06
CA ILE A 463 -16.77 -19.44 8.97
C ILE A 463 -16.18 -18.23 8.22
N PRO A 464 -15.01 -17.68 8.56
CA PRO A 464 -14.41 -16.58 7.80
C PRO A 464 -14.17 -16.94 6.33
N PHE A 465 -13.72 -18.17 6.04
CA PHE A 465 -13.55 -18.63 4.67
C PHE A 465 -14.87 -18.69 3.90
N ALA A 466 -15.92 -19.22 4.51
CA ALA A 466 -17.25 -19.28 3.88
C ALA A 466 -17.81 -17.87 3.61
N VAL A 467 -17.64 -16.93 4.57
CA VAL A 467 -18.01 -15.52 4.39
C VAL A 467 -17.21 -14.89 3.26
N GLY A 468 -15.88 -15.08 3.25
CA GLY A 468 -15.01 -14.58 2.18
C GLY A 468 -15.42 -15.12 0.80
N THR A 469 -15.72 -16.42 0.70
CA THR A 469 -16.23 -17.03 -0.54
C THR A 469 -17.60 -16.48 -0.92
N ALA A 470 -18.49 -16.24 0.04
CA ALA A 470 -19.80 -15.64 -0.22
C ALA A 470 -19.67 -14.21 -0.80
N VAL A 471 -18.72 -13.42 -0.34
CA VAL A 471 -18.44 -12.09 -0.89
C VAL A 471 -18.08 -12.14 -2.37
N ALA A 472 -17.49 -13.23 -2.87
CA ALA A 472 -17.17 -13.40 -4.29
C ALA A 472 -18.38 -13.33 -5.24
N PHE A 473 -19.59 -13.59 -4.72
CA PHE A 473 -20.85 -13.51 -5.48
C PHE A 473 -21.46 -12.10 -5.49
N PHE A 474 -20.81 -11.14 -4.84
CA PHE A 474 -21.23 -9.75 -4.80
C PHE A 474 -20.24 -8.86 -5.55
N ALA A 475 -20.73 -7.80 -6.16
CA ALA A 475 -19.90 -6.65 -6.55
C ALA A 475 -19.97 -5.61 -5.43
N HIS A 476 -18.85 -4.97 -5.15
CA HIS A 476 -18.74 -3.94 -4.12
C HIS A 476 -18.17 -2.66 -4.71
N ARG A 477 -18.75 -1.53 -4.33
CA ARG A 477 -18.22 -0.20 -4.62
C ARG A 477 -18.74 0.81 -3.60
N SER A 478 -17.87 1.63 -3.04
CA SER A 478 -18.26 2.73 -2.12
C SER A 478 -19.20 2.31 -0.98
N GLY A 479 -18.96 1.13 -0.39
CA GLY A 479 -19.76 0.60 0.73
C GLY A 479 -21.03 -0.15 0.35
N GLU A 480 -21.47 -0.10 -0.93
CA GLU A 480 -22.64 -0.84 -1.39
C GLU A 480 -22.28 -2.22 -1.94
N TYR A 481 -23.07 -3.24 -1.58
CA TYR A 481 -22.93 -4.61 -2.04
C TYR A 481 -24.12 -4.98 -2.95
N GLN A 482 -23.80 -5.39 -4.17
CA GLN A 482 -24.79 -5.83 -5.15
C GLN A 482 -24.56 -7.29 -5.50
N PHE A 483 -25.59 -8.14 -5.39
CA PHE A 483 -25.49 -9.53 -5.76
C PHE A 483 -25.37 -9.69 -7.29
N VAL A 484 -24.29 -10.33 -7.76
CA VAL A 484 -23.95 -10.50 -9.19
C VAL A 484 -23.78 -11.98 -9.59
N GLY A 485 -23.97 -12.90 -8.66
CA GLY A 485 -23.80 -14.35 -8.89
C GLY A 485 -22.37 -14.68 -9.34
N PHE A 486 -22.23 -15.49 -10.37
CA PHE A 486 -20.93 -15.92 -10.90
C PHE A 486 -20.22 -14.88 -11.79
N SER A 487 -20.74 -13.65 -11.93
CA SER A 487 -20.16 -12.67 -12.87
C SER A 487 -18.67 -12.40 -12.62
N ASN A 488 -18.23 -12.28 -11.37
CA ASN A 488 -16.81 -12.08 -11.04
C ASN A 488 -15.95 -13.28 -11.51
N PHE A 489 -16.40 -14.50 -11.28
CA PHE A 489 -15.69 -15.71 -11.72
C PHE A 489 -15.62 -15.81 -13.24
N ILE A 490 -16.72 -15.50 -13.93
CA ILE A 490 -16.81 -15.55 -15.39
C ILE A 490 -15.84 -14.54 -15.99
N SER A 491 -15.83 -13.29 -15.50
CA SER A 491 -14.94 -12.26 -15.98
C SER A 491 -13.45 -12.64 -15.81
N ILE A 492 -13.08 -13.25 -14.67
CA ILE A 492 -11.72 -13.73 -14.42
C ILE A 492 -11.37 -14.90 -15.35
N LEU A 493 -12.23 -15.91 -15.43
CA LEU A 493 -11.93 -17.15 -16.16
C LEU A 493 -12.00 -17.00 -17.68
N LEU A 494 -12.85 -16.11 -18.20
CA LEU A 494 -12.92 -15.81 -19.62
C LEU A 494 -11.89 -14.74 -20.06
N SER A 495 -11.13 -14.16 -19.12
CA SER A 495 -10.16 -13.10 -19.40
C SER A 495 -10.76 -11.94 -20.21
N GLU A 496 -12.00 -11.53 -19.85
CA GLU A 496 -12.77 -10.52 -20.60
C GLU A 496 -12.04 -9.17 -20.69
N ASP A 497 -11.25 -8.83 -19.67
CA ASP A 497 -10.59 -7.53 -19.55
C ASP A 497 -9.19 -7.52 -20.16
N PHE A 498 -8.45 -8.64 -20.08
CA PHE A 498 -7.06 -8.72 -20.52
C PHE A 498 -6.79 -9.99 -21.33
N PRO A 499 -6.05 -9.90 -22.47
CA PRO A 499 -5.56 -11.07 -23.17
C PRO A 499 -4.76 -12.01 -22.24
N ILE A 500 -4.80 -13.30 -22.48
CA ILE A 500 -4.13 -14.33 -21.65
C ILE A 500 -2.62 -14.04 -21.46
N THR A 501 -1.99 -13.41 -22.46
CA THR A 501 -0.57 -13.03 -22.44
C THR A 501 -0.28 -11.74 -21.67
N ASN A 502 -1.31 -11.00 -21.27
CA ASN A 502 -1.12 -9.76 -20.52
C ASN A 502 -0.77 -10.07 -19.06
N PRO A 503 0.22 -9.40 -18.44
CA PRO A 503 0.60 -9.59 -17.04
C PRO A 503 -0.55 -9.47 -16.02
N LEU A 504 -1.61 -8.71 -16.36
CA LEU A 504 -2.77 -8.52 -15.49
C LEU A 504 -3.85 -9.61 -15.69
N SER A 505 -3.65 -10.56 -16.61
CA SER A 505 -4.59 -11.68 -16.78
C SER A 505 -4.38 -12.74 -15.72
N PHE A 506 -5.48 -13.39 -15.31
CA PHE A 506 -5.45 -14.50 -14.36
C PHE A 506 -4.50 -15.62 -14.81
N TYR A 507 -4.50 -15.97 -16.08
CA TYR A 507 -3.72 -17.09 -16.60
C TYR A 507 -2.23 -16.81 -16.66
N PHE A 508 -1.84 -15.58 -17.05
CA PHE A 508 -0.44 -15.17 -16.99
C PHE A 508 0.07 -15.20 -15.55
N THR A 509 -0.67 -14.56 -14.64
CA THR A 509 -0.33 -14.51 -13.20
C THR A 509 -0.30 -15.92 -12.58
N LEU A 510 -1.21 -16.82 -12.98
CA LEU A 510 -1.17 -18.23 -12.59
C LEU A 510 0.11 -18.92 -13.08
N GLY A 511 0.49 -18.71 -14.35
CA GLY A 511 1.74 -19.23 -14.92
C GLY A 511 2.97 -18.77 -14.14
N VAL A 512 3.05 -17.47 -13.84
CA VAL A 512 4.11 -16.88 -13.01
C VAL A 512 4.09 -17.47 -11.59
N THR A 513 2.92 -17.64 -10.99
CA THR A 513 2.78 -18.22 -9.63
C THR A 513 3.27 -19.68 -9.59
N VAL A 514 2.94 -20.48 -10.61
CA VAL A 514 3.40 -21.86 -10.72
C VAL A 514 4.93 -21.92 -10.92
N MET A 515 5.46 -21.07 -11.81
CA MET A 515 6.90 -20.97 -12.03
C MET A 515 7.64 -20.54 -10.75
N TRP A 516 7.14 -19.48 -10.09
CA TRP A 516 7.63 -18.99 -8.82
C TRP A 516 7.69 -20.09 -7.76
N THR A 517 6.58 -20.81 -7.59
CA THR A 517 6.48 -21.88 -6.60
C THR A 517 7.45 -23.02 -6.92
N SER A 518 7.49 -23.45 -8.17
CA SER A 518 8.32 -24.58 -8.61
C SER A 518 9.81 -24.30 -8.44
N VAL A 519 10.27 -23.12 -8.89
CA VAL A 519 11.69 -22.72 -8.79
C VAL A 519 12.10 -22.57 -7.33
N ASN A 520 11.33 -21.88 -6.51
CA ASN A 520 11.67 -21.71 -5.11
C ASN A 520 11.69 -23.02 -4.33
N VAL A 521 10.67 -23.87 -4.49
CA VAL A 521 10.62 -25.17 -3.78
C VAL A 521 11.78 -26.06 -4.21
N PHE A 522 12.11 -26.08 -5.50
CA PHE A 522 13.28 -26.79 -5.98
C PHE A 522 14.57 -26.29 -5.31
N LEU A 523 14.79 -24.99 -5.24
CA LEU A 523 15.96 -24.39 -4.60
C LEU A 523 15.99 -24.63 -3.09
N HIS A 524 14.85 -24.46 -2.42
CA HIS A 524 14.74 -24.73 -0.97
C HIS A 524 15.11 -26.17 -0.63
N VAL A 525 14.57 -27.13 -1.39
CA VAL A 525 14.84 -28.55 -1.17
C VAL A 525 16.31 -28.88 -1.53
N SER A 526 16.80 -28.42 -2.68
CA SER A 526 18.15 -28.73 -3.14
C SER A 526 19.21 -28.14 -2.19
N ILE A 527 19.12 -26.87 -1.86
CA ILE A 527 20.06 -26.20 -0.95
C ILE A 527 19.91 -26.77 0.47
N GLY A 528 18.68 -26.92 0.95
CA GLY A 528 18.40 -27.45 2.28
C GLY A 528 18.94 -28.88 2.45
N LEU A 529 18.71 -29.75 1.45
CA LEU A 529 19.20 -31.13 1.47
C LEU A 529 20.74 -31.20 1.39
N MET A 530 21.36 -30.41 0.49
CA MET A 530 22.80 -30.31 0.38
C MET A 530 23.44 -29.92 1.72
N LEU A 531 22.93 -28.86 2.36
CA LEU A 531 23.42 -28.40 3.66
C LEU A 531 23.17 -29.46 4.76
N ALA A 532 22.01 -30.11 4.76
CA ALA A 532 21.70 -31.18 5.72
C ALA A 532 22.66 -32.36 5.59
N LEU A 533 23.00 -32.79 4.37
CA LEU A 533 24.02 -33.85 4.11
C LEU A 533 25.40 -33.44 4.66
N MET A 534 25.82 -32.19 4.41
CA MET A 534 27.08 -31.65 4.96
C MET A 534 27.08 -31.63 6.48
N LEU A 535 25.99 -31.14 7.12
CA LEU A 535 25.86 -31.03 8.57
C LEU A 535 25.71 -32.38 9.28
N ARG A 536 25.39 -33.43 8.56
CA ARG A 536 25.34 -34.81 9.07
C ARG A 536 26.75 -35.40 9.27
N GLU A 537 27.73 -34.98 8.49
CA GLU A 537 29.06 -35.55 8.47
C GLU A 537 29.80 -35.41 9.81
N PRO A 538 30.37 -36.54 10.39
CA PRO A 538 31.05 -36.50 11.69
C PRO A 538 32.32 -35.65 11.71
N TRP A 539 33.03 -35.54 10.57
CA TRP A 539 34.28 -34.79 10.44
C TRP A 539 34.09 -33.27 10.48
N LEU A 540 32.86 -32.74 10.26
CA LEU A 540 32.58 -31.33 10.32
C LEU A 540 32.61 -30.84 11.78
N LYS A 541 33.70 -30.18 12.16
CA LYS A 541 33.84 -29.53 13.46
C LYS A 541 32.89 -28.34 13.55
N MET A 542 32.42 -28.00 14.76
CA MET A 542 31.54 -26.88 15.02
C MET A 542 30.17 -26.90 14.30
N ARG A 543 29.71 -28.08 13.87
CA ARG A 543 28.40 -28.21 13.16
C ARG A 543 27.20 -27.60 13.87
N GLY A 544 27.24 -27.50 15.20
CA GLY A 544 26.22 -26.81 15.98
C GLY A 544 26.17 -25.29 15.68
N VAL A 545 27.36 -24.67 15.56
CA VAL A 545 27.46 -23.25 15.22
C VAL A 545 26.97 -23.00 13.80
N TYR A 546 27.40 -23.82 12.83
CA TYR A 546 26.91 -23.70 11.44
C TYR A 546 25.40 -23.88 11.37
N ARG A 547 24.81 -24.84 12.08
CA ARG A 547 23.37 -25.03 12.15
C ARG A 547 22.66 -23.79 12.70
N MET A 548 23.18 -23.20 13.76
CA MET A 548 22.63 -21.99 14.37
C MET A 548 22.66 -20.81 13.37
N LEU A 549 23.81 -20.59 12.70
CA LEU A 549 23.94 -19.50 11.72
C LEU A 549 23.03 -19.70 10.50
N LEU A 550 22.89 -20.92 10.00
CA LEU A 550 22.05 -21.24 8.83
C LEU A 550 20.55 -21.17 9.13
N ILE A 551 20.13 -21.13 10.40
CA ILE A 551 18.73 -20.94 10.79
C ILE A 551 18.37 -19.45 10.90
N ILE A 552 19.35 -18.53 11.04
CA ILE A 552 19.11 -17.08 11.17
C ILE A 552 18.17 -16.52 10.12
N PRO A 553 18.30 -16.87 8.81
CA PRO A 553 17.38 -16.37 7.79
C PRO A 553 15.90 -16.60 8.10
N TRP A 554 15.58 -17.76 8.65
CA TRP A 554 14.20 -18.13 9.00
C TRP A 554 13.70 -17.47 10.30
N ALA A 555 14.62 -17.08 11.18
CA ALA A 555 14.28 -16.41 12.43
C ALA A 555 13.95 -14.90 12.25
N VAL A 556 14.42 -14.27 11.18
CA VAL A 556 14.16 -12.87 10.87
C VAL A 556 12.77 -12.73 10.22
N PRO A 557 11.93 -11.75 10.65
CA PRO A 557 10.65 -11.52 10.01
C PRO A 557 10.77 -11.29 8.50
N ASN A 558 9.98 -11.99 7.71
CA ASN A 558 10.09 -12.01 6.24
C ASN A 558 9.92 -10.62 5.58
N TYR A 559 9.10 -9.74 6.15
CA TYR A 559 8.91 -8.38 5.63
C TYR A 559 10.15 -7.49 5.85
N ILE A 560 10.88 -7.65 6.97
CA ILE A 560 12.14 -6.94 7.21
C ILE A 560 13.19 -7.42 6.21
N THR A 561 13.31 -8.74 6.06
CA THR A 561 14.21 -9.35 5.07
C THR A 561 13.91 -8.85 3.66
N ALA A 562 12.65 -8.81 3.24
CA ALA A 562 12.26 -8.32 1.93
C ALA A 562 12.73 -6.87 1.68
N LEU A 563 12.58 -5.98 2.66
CA LEU A 563 13.01 -4.58 2.55
C LEU A 563 14.55 -4.46 2.51
N ILE A 564 15.27 -5.25 3.30
CA ILE A 564 16.74 -5.30 3.26
C ILE A 564 17.21 -5.74 1.87
N TRP A 565 16.66 -6.84 1.34
CA TRP A 565 17.02 -7.34 0.02
C TRP A 565 16.65 -6.37 -1.10
N LYS A 566 15.51 -5.68 -1.02
CA LYS A 566 15.18 -4.58 -1.96
C LYS A 566 16.28 -3.52 -1.98
N GLY A 567 16.75 -3.11 -0.80
CA GLY A 567 17.88 -2.16 -0.70
C GLY A 567 19.17 -2.72 -1.31
N MET A 568 19.46 -4.02 -1.09
CA MET A 568 20.65 -4.68 -1.68
C MET A 568 20.58 -4.78 -3.21
N PHE A 569 19.39 -4.86 -3.81
CA PHE A 569 19.15 -4.87 -5.26
C PHE A 569 19.05 -3.46 -5.86
N ASN A 570 19.21 -2.38 -5.07
CA ASN A 570 19.21 -1.03 -5.65
C ASN A 570 20.34 -0.88 -6.67
N ARG A 571 20.04 -0.25 -7.82
CA ARG A 571 20.99 -0.12 -8.92
C ARG A 571 22.26 0.64 -8.54
N GLN A 572 22.11 1.75 -7.83
CA GLN A 572 23.22 2.68 -7.55
C GLN A 572 23.95 2.40 -6.24
N PHE A 573 23.22 2.01 -5.19
CA PHE A 573 23.76 1.85 -3.83
C PHE A 573 23.64 0.44 -3.29
N GLY A 574 23.06 -0.48 -4.06
CA GLY A 574 22.86 -1.85 -3.62
C GLY A 574 24.17 -2.62 -3.52
N ALA A 575 24.35 -3.32 -2.40
CA ALA A 575 25.55 -4.11 -2.15
C ALA A 575 25.82 -5.16 -3.25
N ILE A 576 24.75 -5.70 -3.86
CA ILE A 576 24.89 -6.69 -4.94
C ILE A 576 25.53 -6.07 -6.17
N ASN A 577 25.10 -4.88 -6.59
CA ASN A 577 25.73 -4.16 -7.68
C ASN A 577 27.13 -3.67 -7.33
N GLY A 578 27.40 -3.32 -6.08
CA GLY A 578 28.75 -3.03 -5.60
C GLY A 578 29.71 -4.21 -5.77
N ILE A 579 29.23 -5.43 -5.48
CA ILE A 579 29.99 -6.67 -5.73
C ILE A 579 30.22 -6.88 -7.24
N LEU A 580 29.17 -6.71 -8.08
CA LEU A 580 29.31 -6.84 -9.53
C LEU A 580 30.33 -5.86 -10.09
N GLN A 581 30.30 -4.61 -9.68
CA GLN A 581 31.28 -3.58 -10.08
C GLN A 581 32.70 -3.92 -9.64
N SER A 582 32.87 -4.45 -8.42
CA SER A 582 34.19 -4.91 -7.95
C SER A 582 34.75 -6.08 -8.80
N MET A 583 33.89 -6.83 -9.47
CA MET A 583 34.23 -7.89 -10.42
C MET A 583 34.39 -7.37 -11.87
N GLY A 584 34.24 -6.06 -12.11
CA GLY A 584 34.34 -5.44 -13.45
C GLY A 584 33.07 -5.61 -14.28
N LEU A 585 31.92 -5.96 -13.66
CA LEU A 585 30.63 -6.09 -14.33
C LEU A 585 29.81 -4.81 -14.17
N GLU A 586 28.98 -4.51 -15.15
CA GLU A 586 28.10 -3.33 -15.09
C GLU A 586 26.96 -3.54 -14.07
N PRO A 587 26.51 -2.44 -13.40
CA PRO A 587 25.40 -2.50 -12.45
C PRO A 587 24.09 -2.86 -13.15
N VAL A 588 23.39 -3.84 -12.60
CA VAL A 588 22.11 -4.33 -13.11
C VAL A 588 20.96 -3.52 -12.55
N SER A 589 20.04 -3.09 -13.43
CA SER A 589 18.73 -2.57 -13.04
C SER A 589 17.78 -3.74 -12.79
N TRP A 590 17.77 -4.22 -11.55
CA TRP A 590 17.14 -5.50 -11.18
C TRP A 590 15.64 -5.55 -11.48
N PHE A 591 14.93 -4.44 -11.33
CA PHE A 591 13.46 -4.40 -11.49
C PHE A 591 12.98 -3.89 -12.86
N SER A 592 13.90 -3.74 -13.83
CA SER A 592 13.58 -3.26 -15.18
C SER A 592 13.23 -4.38 -16.16
N SER A 593 13.64 -5.62 -15.92
CA SER A 593 13.28 -6.75 -16.76
C SER A 593 12.62 -7.87 -15.96
N PHE A 594 11.79 -8.69 -16.61
CA PHE A 594 11.11 -9.81 -15.97
C PHE A 594 12.09 -10.76 -15.29
N TRP A 595 13.15 -11.16 -15.98
CA TRP A 595 14.07 -12.18 -15.48
C TRP A 595 14.94 -11.71 -14.32
N THR A 596 15.41 -10.47 -14.34
CA THR A 596 16.19 -9.91 -13.24
C THR A 596 15.33 -9.69 -12.01
N SER A 597 14.10 -9.17 -12.19
CA SER A 597 13.14 -8.98 -11.11
C SER A 597 12.69 -10.33 -10.50
N PHE A 598 12.41 -11.30 -11.35
CA PHE A 598 12.08 -12.66 -10.91
C PHE A 598 13.25 -13.29 -10.14
N ALA A 599 14.49 -13.15 -10.64
CA ALA A 599 15.69 -13.65 -9.95
C ALA A 599 15.89 -12.97 -8.59
N ALA A 600 15.68 -11.65 -8.49
CA ALA A 600 15.76 -10.92 -7.22
C ALA A 600 14.75 -11.45 -6.19
N ASN A 601 13.50 -11.66 -6.62
CA ASN A 601 12.45 -12.24 -5.78
C ASN A 601 12.80 -13.67 -5.35
N VAL A 602 13.23 -14.53 -6.30
CA VAL A 602 13.61 -15.93 -6.03
C VAL A 602 14.80 -16.00 -5.08
N THR A 603 15.83 -15.18 -5.28
CA THR A 603 17.01 -15.15 -4.40
C THR A 603 16.61 -14.80 -2.97
N THR A 604 15.77 -13.77 -2.80
CA THR A 604 15.27 -13.34 -1.49
C THR A 604 14.49 -14.47 -0.81
N ASN A 605 13.57 -15.08 -1.53
CA ASN A 605 12.73 -16.13 -0.95
C ASN A 605 13.49 -17.44 -0.70
N THR A 606 14.47 -17.76 -1.56
CA THR A 606 15.35 -18.91 -1.36
C THR A 606 16.15 -18.76 -0.07
N TRP A 607 16.70 -17.57 0.18
CA TRP A 607 17.42 -17.27 1.42
C TRP A 607 16.55 -17.46 2.67
N LEU A 608 15.27 -17.14 2.60
CA LEU A 608 14.32 -17.32 3.69
C LEU A 608 13.86 -18.77 3.87
N GLY A 609 13.74 -19.53 2.77
CA GLY A 609 13.04 -20.82 2.78
C GLY A 609 13.93 -22.06 2.95
N PHE A 610 15.22 -22.00 2.52
CA PHE A 610 16.11 -23.17 2.61
C PHE A 610 16.31 -23.71 4.03
N PRO A 611 16.33 -22.88 5.12
CA PRO A 611 16.60 -23.41 6.46
C PRO A 611 15.51 -24.37 6.94
N PHE A 612 14.26 -24.12 6.60
CA PHE A 612 13.15 -25.03 6.93
C PHE A 612 13.38 -26.42 6.30
N MET A 613 13.73 -26.47 5.00
CA MET A 613 14.01 -27.73 4.32
C MET A 613 15.30 -28.39 4.84
N MET A 614 16.31 -27.61 5.21
CA MET A 614 17.54 -28.11 5.82
C MET A 614 17.28 -28.81 7.16
N VAL A 615 16.51 -28.19 8.05
CA VAL A 615 16.19 -28.76 9.37
C VAL A 615 15.35 -30.03 9.21
N THR A 616 14.36 -30.02 8.32
CA THR A 616 13.51 -31.17 8.04
C THR A 616 14.34 -32.35 7.43
N ALA A 617 15.17 -32.04 6.45
CA ALA A 617 16.04 -33.03 5.84
C ALA A 617 17.05 -33.61 6.84
N LEU A 618 17.65 -32.79 7.68
CA LEU A 618 18.60 -33.23 8.70
C LEU A 618 17.95 -34.15 9.73
N GLY A 619 16.72 -33.82 10.18
CA GLY A 619 15.93 -34.67 11.07
C GLY A 619 15.64 -36.05 10.44
N ALA A 620 15.20 -36.06 9.18
CA ALA A 620 14.92 -37.27 8.43
C ALA A 620 16.21 -38.11 8.18
N LEU A 621 17.34 -37.46 7.88
CA LEU A 621 18.63 -38.13 7.71
C LEU A 621 19.13 -38.82 8.99
N GLN A 622 18.83 -38.24 10.16
CA GLN A 622 19.21 -38.82 11.46
C GLN A 622 18.40 -40.08 11.81
N ALA A 623 17.22 -40.27 11.19
CA ALA A 623 16.37 -41.44 11.39
C ALA A 623 16.78 -42.61 10.52
N ILE A 624 17.68 -42.42 9.54
CA ILE A 624 18.19 -43.53 8.66
C ILE A 624 19.28 -44.29 9.40
N PRO A 625 19.13 -45.62 9.63
CA PRO A 625 20.17 -46.44 10.24
C PRO A 625 21.46 -46.43 9.39
N ARG A 626 22.60 -46.24 10.05
CA ARG A 626 23.92 -46.20 9.37
C ARG A 626 24.30 -47.54 8.72
N GLU A 627 23.82 -48.61 9.32
CA GLU A 627 24.05 -49.97 8.82
C GLU A 627 23.64 -50.17 7.36
N LEU A 628 22.61 -49.46 6.90
CA LEU A 628 22.18 -49.51 5.51
C LEU A 628 23.18 -48.83 4.54
N GLU A 629 23.82 -47.76 4.99
CA GLU A 629 24.86 -47.08 4.23
C GLU A 629 26.19 -47.85 4.25
N ASP A 630 26.49 -48.46 5.41
CA ASP A 630 27.68 -49.32 5.57
C ASP A 630 27.57 -50.59 4.72
N ALA A 631 26.38 -51.21 4.66
CA ALA A 631 26.13 -52.35 3.77
C ALA A 631 26.33 -51.96 2.29
N ALA A 632 25.80 -50.79 1.87
CA ALA A 632 26.02 -50.29 0.50
C ALA A 632 27.52 -50.02 0.20
N ASN A 633 28.29 -49.55 1.20
CA ASN A 633 29.73 -49.37 1.07
C ASN A 633 30.46 -50.72 0.89
N VAL A 634 30.07 -51.78 1.63
CA VAL A 634 30.59 -53.12 1.49
C VAL A 634 30.29 -53.70 0.11
N ASP A 635 29.11 -53.40 -0.45
CA ASP A 635 28.71 -53.75 -1.81
C ASP A 635 29.44 -52.95 -2.91
N GLY A 636 30.32 -52.00 -2.54
CA GLY A 636 31.14 -51.22 -3.46
C GLY A 636 30.44 -49.95 -4.02
N ALA A 637 29.30 -49.55 -3.48
CA ALA A 637 28.58 -48.36 -3.94
C ALA A 637 29.37 -47.06 -3.62
N ASN A 638 29.56 -46.23 -4.63
CA ASN A 638 30.12 -44.90 -4.44
C ASN A 638 29.12 -43.95 -3.73
N SER A 639 29.57 -42.76 -3.33
CA SER A 639 28.74 -41.80 -2.57
C SER A 639 27.46 -41.36 -3.31
N PHE A 640 27.51 -41.25 -4.65
CA PHE A 640 26.34 -40.88 -5.45
C PHE A 640 25.37 -42.07 -5.58
N GLU A 641 25.87 -43.29 -5.79
CA GLU A 641 25.07 -44.52 -5.85
C GLU A 641 24.35 -44.76 -4.51
N ARG A 642 25.08 -44.63 -3.40
CA ARG A 642 24.55 -44.75 -2.05
C ARG A 642 23.45 -43.70 -1.81
N PHE A 643 23.70 -42.42 -2.17
CA PHE A 643 22.67 -41.37 -2.08
C PHE A 643 21.44 -41.72 -2.89
N ARG A 644 21.61 -42.10 -4.17
CA ARG A 644 20.50 -42.33 -5.11
C ARG A 644 19.67 -43.57 -4.76
N HIS A 645 20.28 -44.64 -4.29
CA HIS A 645 19.62 -45.95 -4.12
C HIS A 645 19.27 -46.26 -2.66
N VAL A 646 19.92 -45.63 -1.68
CA VAL A 646 19.66 -45.87 -0.25
C VAL A 646 19.10 -44.62 0.42
N THR A 647 19.88 -43.52 0.46
CA THR A 647 19.55 -42.36 1.26
C THR A 647 18.32 -41.64 0.73
N PHE A 648 18.28 -41.30 -0.57
CA PHE A 648 17.18 -40.50 -1.15
C PHE A 648 15.83 -41.25 -1.16
N PRO A 649 15.72 -42.54 -1.49
CA PRO A 649 14.46 -43.26 -1.37
C PRO A 649 13.88 -43.29 0.05
N LEU A 650 14.72 -43.41 1.07
CA LEU A 650 14.31 -43.39 2.47
C LEU A 650 13.94 -42.00 2.98
N LEU A 651 14.56 -40.94 2.42
CA LEU A 651 14.23 -39.57 2.72
C LEU A 651 12.89 -39.09 2.11
N LYS A 652 12.57 -39.58 0.92
CA LYS A 652 11.46 -39.13 0.11
C LYS A 652 10.11 -39.09 0.88
N PRO A 653 9.71 -40.15 1.63
CA PRO A 653 8.47 -40.16 2.38
C PRO A 653 8.42 -39.08 3.51
N ALA A 654 9.58 -38.82 4.13
CA ALA A 654 9.69 -37.82 5.20
C ALA A 654 9.72 -36.37 4.66
N LEU A 655 10.32 -36.15 3.49
CA LEU A 655 10.39 -34.83 2.87
C LEU A 655 9.11 -34.44 2.15
N LEU A 656 8.34 -35.39 1.61
CA LEU A 656 7.14 -35.10 0.81
C LEU A 656 6.11 -34.20 1.51
N PRO A 657 5.76 -34.42 2.78
CA PRO A 657 4.85 -33.51 3.51
C PRO A 657 5.41 -32.09 3.63
N ALA A 658 6.71 -31.94 3.88
CA ALA A 658 7.38 -30.64 3.98
C ALA A 658 7.41 -29.91 2.63
N VAL A 659 7.64 -30.64 1.54
CA VAL A 659 7.59 -30.10 0.16
C VAL A 659 6.18 -29.61 -0.17
N ILE A 660 5.14 -30.37 0.13
CA ILE A 660 3.75 -29.99 -0.10
C ILE A 660 3.42 -28.72 0.70
N LEU A 661 3.76 -28.68 2.00
CA LEU A 661 3.53 -27.54 2.86
C LEU A 661 4.30 -26.31 2.38
N GLY A 662 5.57 -26.48 2.05
CA GLY A 662 6.44 -25.43 1.49
C GLY A 662 5.91 -24.88 0.16
N SER A 663 5.34 -25.74 -0.69
CA SER A 663 4.72 -25.31 -1.95
C SER A 663 3.48 -24.43 -1.69
N VAL A 664 2.61 -24.80 -0.75
CA VAL A 664 1.43 -24.01 -0.39
C VAL A 664 1.84 -22.65 0.21
N TRP A 665 2.85 -22.62 1.06
CA TRP A 665 3.37 -21.38 1.63
C TRP A 665 3.99 -20.47 0.57
N THR A 666 4.83 -21.03 -0.32
CA THR A 666 5.47 -20.27 -1.39
C THR A 666 4.47 -19.75 -2.41
N PHE A 667 3.45 -20.54 -2.77
CA PHE A 667 2.37 -20.13 -3.66
C PHE A 667 1.64 -18.88 -3.16
N ASN A 668 1.51 -18.73 -1.85
CA ASN A 668 0.85 -17.60 -1.20
C ASN A 668 1.84 -16.58 -0.59
N MET A 669 3.10 -16.57 -1.02
CA MET A 669 4.14 -15.70 -0.45
C MET A 669 4.01 -14.25 -0.95
N PHE A 670 2.99 -13.56 -0.45
CA PHE A 670 2.67 -12.17 -0.79
C PHE A 670 3.81 -11.19 -0.50
N ASN A 671 4.37 -11.26 0.72
CA ASN A 671 5.28 -10.23 1.23
C ASN A 671 6.53 -10.03 0.38
N ILE A 672 7.08 -11.12 -0.17
CA ILE A 672 8.31 -11.04 -0.97
C ILE A 672 8.03 -10.33 -2.29
N ILE A 673 7.03 -10.76 -3.04
CA ILE A 673 6.69 -10.13 -4.32
C ILE A 673 6.32 -8.66 -4.11
N TYR A 674 5.45 -8.38 -3.14
CA TYR A 674 4.93 -7.02 -2.89
C TYR A 674 6.02 -6.04 -2.41
N LEU A 675 6.91 -6.48 -1.52
CA LEU A 675 7.91 -5.60 -0.89
C LEU A 675 9.23 -5.53 -1.66
N VAL A 676 9.66 -6.58 -2.36
CA VAL A 676 10.92 -6.58 -3.12
C VAL A 676 10.72 -5.93 -4.48
N SER A 677 9.91 -6.53 -5.35
CA SER A 677 9.71 -6.04 -6.72
C SER A 677 8.46 -5.18 -6.89
N GLY A 678 7.43 -5.33 -6.04
CA GLY A 678 6.11 -4.72 -6.26
C GLY A 678 5.38 -5.22 -7.51
N GLY A 679 5.82 -6.38 -8.05
CA GLY A 679 5.31 -6.94 -9.30
C GLY A 679 6.01 -6.41 -10.56
N GLU A 680 7.05 -5.58 -10.41
CA GLU A 680 7.80 -5.03 -11.56
C GLU A 680 8.51 -6.13 -12.39
N PRO A 681 8.69 -5.88 -13.68
CA PRO A 681 8.14 -4.78 -14.49
C PRO A 681 6.66 -5.00 -14.82
N ASP A 682 5.88 -3.95 -14.78
CA ASP A 682 4.51 -3.84 -15.33
C ASP A 682 3.51 -4.92 -14.88
N GLY A 683 3.65 -5.42 -13.65
CA GLY A 683 2.88 -6.55 -13.15
C GLY A 683 3.40 -7.92 -13.57
N GLY A 684 4.49 -7.97 -14.33
CA GLY A 684 5.03 -9.22 -14.90
C GLY A 684 5.46 -10.24 -13.86
N THR A 685 5.91 -9.81 -12.68
CA THR A 685 6.31 -10.71 -11.59
C THR A 685 5.26 -10.85 -10.48
N GLU A 686 4.02 -10.38 -10.71
CA GLU A 686 2.92 -10.61 -9.79
C GLU A 686 2.57 -12.10 -9.68
N ILE A 687 2.16 -12.48 -8.49
CA ILE A 687 1.54 -13.79 -8.21
C ILE A 687 0.07 -13.61 -7.87
N LEU A 688 -0.72 -14.68 -7.96
CA LEU A 688 -2.17 -14.60 -7.80
C LEU A 688 -2.62 -13.89 -6.51
N ILE A 689 -1.92 -14.10 -5.41
CA ILE A 689 -2.29 -13.47 -4.13
C ILE A 689 -2.00 -11.97 -4.11
N SER A 690 -0.90 -11.52 -4.73
CA SER A 690 -0.57 -10.10 -4.82
C SER A 690 -1.50 -9.36 -5.79
N GLU A 691 -1.91 -10.01 -6.87
CA GLU A 691 -2.92 -9.49 -7.79
C GLU A 691 -4.29 -9.36 -7.12
N ALA A 692 -4.73 -10.39 -6.36
CA ALA A 692 -5.95 -10.32 -5.56
C ALA A 692 -5.94 -9.16 -4.55
N TYR A 693 -4.79 -8.91 -3.91
CA TYR A 693 -4.61 -7.77 -3.01
C TYR A 693 -4.78 -6.42 -3.72
N LYS A 694 -4.20 -6.26 -4.91
CA LYS A 694 -4.36 -5.03 -5.70
C LYS A 694 -5.83 -4.77 -6.06
N TRP A 695 -6.59 -5.79 -6.43
CA TRP A 695 -8.02 -5.66 -6.69
C TRP A 695 -8.81 -5.28 -5.43
N ALA A 696 -8.42 -5.78 -4.26
CA ALA A 696 -9.11 -5.46 -3.02
C ALA A 696 -8.82 -4.02 -2.53
N PHE A 697 -7.57 -3.55 -2.63
CA PHE A 697 -7.13 -2.37 -1.90
C PHE A 697 -6.60 -1.22 -2.76
N GLN A 698 -6.21 -1.48 -4.01
CA GLN A 698 -5.64 -0.45 -4.88
C GLN A 698 -6.56 -0.09 -6.05
N ARG A 699 -7.35 -1.03 -6.58
CA ARG A 699 -8.22 -0.85 -7.75
C ARG A 699 -9.70 -0.75 -7.34
N GLN A 700 -10.12 0.42 -6.82
CA GLN A 700 -11.51 0.75 -6.43
C GLN A 700 -12.15 -0.18 -5.39
N GLU A 701 -11.36 -0.85 -4.55
CA GLU A 701 -11.88 -1.70 -3.47
C GLU A 701 -12.88 -2.76 -3.97
N ARG A 702 -12.57 -3.43 -5.09
CA ARG A 702 -13.42 -4.49 -5.67
C ARG A 702 -13.34 -5.77 -4.85
N TYR A 703 -13.80 -5.73 -3.60
CA TYR A 703 -13.70 -6.86 -2.67
C TYR A 703 -14.32 -8.14 -3.21
N GLY A 704 -15.45 -8.08 -3.93
CA GLY A 704 -16.06 -9.26 -4.53
C GLY A 704 -15.21 -9.91 -5.61
N TYR A 705 -14.55 -9.09 -6.44
CA TYR A 705 -13.65 -9.59 -7.48
C TYR A 705 -12.39 -10.22 -6.86
N ALA A 706 -11.80 -9.57 -5.86
CA ALA A 706 -10.67 -10.10 -5.09
C ALA A 706 -11.02 -11.40 -4.35
N ALA A 707 -12.21 -11.50 -3.79
CA ALA A 707 -12.73 -12.71 -3.14
C ALA A 707 -12.90 -13.86 -4.13
N ALA A 708 -13.32 -13.56 -5.38
CA ALA A 708 -13.37 -14.56 -6.45
C ALA A 708 -11.96 -15.07 -6.82
N TYR A 709 -10.96 -14.17 -6.92
CA TYR A 709 -9.56 -14.56 -7.07
C TYR A 709 -9.10 -15.48 -5.94
N ALA A 710 -9.34 -15.10 -4.68
CA ALA A 710 -8.96 -15.90 -3.51
C ALA A 710 -9.64 -17.28 -3.51
N THR A 711 -10.89 -17.36 -3.94
CA THR A 711 -11.61 -18.63 -4.08
C THR A 711 -11.01 -19.51 -5.18
N LEU A 712 -10.62 -18.91 -6.33
CA LEU A 712 -9.93 -19.64 -7.41
C LEU A 712 -8.55 -20.15 -6.96
N ILE A 713 -7.78 -19.33 -6.24
CA ILE A 713 -6.50 -19.71 -5.61
C ILE A 713 -6.70 -20.95 -4.73
N PHE A 714 -7.71 -20.93 -3.88
CA PHE A 714 -8.04 -22.06 -3.00
C PHE A 714 -8.37 -23.33 -3.80
N ILE A 715 -9.15 -23.22 -4.87
CA ILE A 715 -9.49 -24.36 -5.74
C ILE A 715 -8.22 -24.93 -6.39
N VAL A 716 -7.33 -24.09 -6.91
CA VAL A 716 -6.04 -24.52 -7.50
C VAL A 716 -5.19 -25.28 -6.49
N LEU A 717 -5.05 -24.72 -5.27
CA LEU A 717 -4.28 -25.39 -4.20
C LEU A 717 -4.92 -26.69 -3.71
N LEU A 718 -6.25 -26.77 -3.69
CA LEU A 718 -6.98 -27.98 -3.32
C LEU A 718 -6.76 -29.10 -4.37
N VAL A 719 -6.80 -28.75 -5.66
CA VAL A 719 -6.48 -29.70 -6.76
C VAL A 719 -5.02 -30.14 -6.67
N TYR A 720 -4.08 -29.21 -6.44
CA TYR A 720 -2.67 -29.51 -6.24
C TYR A 720 -2.45 -30.48 -5.07
N SER A 721 -3.03 -30.18 -3.90
CA SER A 721 -2.88 -31.02 -2.69
C SER A 721 -3.42 -32.44 -2.92
N LYS A 722 -4.59 -32.58 -3.55
CA LYS A 722 -5.17 -33.90 -3.86
C LYS A 722 -4.36 -34.71 -4.88
N THR A 723 -3.80 -34.03 -5.89
CA THR A 723 -2.98 -34.71 -6.91
C THR A 723 -1.64 -35.18 -6.34
N THR A 724 -0.98 -34.35 -5.54
CA THR A 724 0.28 -34.70 -4.88
C THR A 724 0.13 -35.81 -3.85
N GLU A 725 -0.98 -35.82 -3.09
CA GLU A 725 -1.30 -36.92 -2.16
C GLU A 725 -1.49 -38.27 -2.89
N LYS A 726 -2.17 -38.28 -4.03
CA LYS A 726 -2.34 -39.50 -4.86
C LYS A 726 -1.02 -40.02 -5.39
N VAL A 727 -0.13 -39.14 -5.86
CA VAL A 727 1.22 -39.49 -6.34
C VAL A 727 2.08 -40.06 -5.20
N GLY A 728 1.93 -39.54 -3.98
CA GLY A 728 2.62 -40.04 -2.79
C GLY A 728 2.15 -41.44 -2.37
N LYS A 729 0.85 -41.74 -2.47
CA LYS A 729 0.23 -43.03 -2.11
C LYS A 729 0.37 -44.12 -3.21
N GLY A 730 0.53 -43.74 -4.47
CA GLY A 730 0.54 -44.67 -5.61
C GLY A 730 1.85 -45.38 -5.89
N LYS A 731 2.86 -45.27 -5.01
CA LYS A 731 4.18 -45.93 -5.12
C LYS A 731 4.61 -46.64 -3.82
N SER A 732 3.67 -46.91 -2.90
CA SER A 732 3.93 -47.76 -1.73
C SER A 732 3.48 -49.19 -1.98
#